data_3c04e8f06befe35e51768ec60988df67
#
_entry.id   3c04e8f06befe35e51768ec60988df67
#
_cell.length_a   1.000
_cell.length_b   1.000
_cell.length_c   1.000
_cell.angle_alpha   90.00
_cell.angle_beta   90.00
_cell.angle_gamma   90.00
#
_symmetry.space_group_name_H-M   'P 1'
#
loop_
_entity.id
_entity.type
_entity.pdbx_description
1 polymer ?
#
loop_
_entity_poly.entity_id
_entity_poly.type
_entity_poly.pdbx_seq_one_letter_code
_entity_poly.pdbx_strand_id
1 'polypeptide(L)'
;MNTHRFLLIALGFSTAASAQWITKTTPSEVYDTVRTATLNEITLTASRPGAQVPMPQLRLKPADLAKQNVGRDIPFLLQGMPSFTAASDAGNGFGYTYLRFRGMDQTRINVTVNNVALNDPESHGVFWVNTPDLGLNANSLVVQRGVGTSTLGSGAFGASLSFEVGVPDDTASHQVTANFGSFNSARISYGFHSGLVGAKKRWSTTGRLTAMRSDGFVDRSGSALQSYLFGAQYRHDNVTWRLLTFSGSERTQQAWWGIPESRFRGDATGVADYIVRNGVAGADSLNLLQSGNATYNYYRYANEIDQYTQRHYQSMLTAMLSKRWFLTQTVYAVTGRGYFEQYKDYMTFASLALPNIIVEDVQIYGSEGVRRRWLDNFGFGHATLLRYRGDALNVSLGGTQLVYSGDHFGTLPWLRFNPLGGLDGSVPTWDGPQATNSASDHQFYHGSSLKNEFSSFGRAEYTLGRLDLMADLQLRRISYMGSGTDVDQKFYNFDTNYVFFNPKAGVAYCGPEGWTGRASVAVANREPIRSDFIDNVTAPRPERVMDFEFGIEKRADRFWAEANVYLMEYQDQLVPTGALNDVGALIRTNVAQSHRRGLELAAVWSPSDAWRLGGNATLSSNRIASFEEVLFDYLDEVEVRTVYTNTPIALSPEAMGNAWAEWQHKGLSARATLHSVGRQYLDNTGALERSLDPYRTVDATLRWNRGPVEWRLDAINLLGRPYAPNGYTWGYLYDGVRTDENFVYPMAGTQLMLGLKLVF
;
A
#
# COMPACT_ATOMS: atom_id res chain seq x y z
N MET A 1 -4.84 -31.48 -20.93
CA MET A 1 -4.96 -32.56 -19.95
C MET A 1 -3.54 -32.98 -19.50
N ASN A 2 -3.06 -32.40 -18.43
CA ASN A 2 -1.90 -32.92 -17.71
C ASN A 2 -2.09 -32.57 -16.23
N THR A 3 -2.47 -33.61 -15.50
CA THR A 3 -2.69 -33.60 -14.04
C THR A 3 -1.33 -33.74 -13.35
N HIS A 4 -0.86 -32.68 -12.71
CA HIS A 4 0.27 -32.80 -11.77
C HIS A 4 -0.29 -33.25 -10.40
N ARG A 5 0.06 -34.51 -10.06
CA ARG A 5 -0.16 -35.09 -8.74
C ARG A 5 0.79 -34.44 -7.73
N PHE A 6 0.23 -33.79 -6.71
CA PHE A 6 0.99 -33.42 -5.52
C PHE A 6 1.21 -34.64 -4.62
N LEU A 7 2.48 -34.94 -4.37
CA LEU A 7 2.92 -35.98 -3.47
C LEU A 7 2.84 -35.49 -2.01
N LEU A 8 1.93 -36.05 -1.21
CA LEU A 8 1.89 -35.89 0.24
C LEU A 8 3.00 -36.78 0.84
N ILE A 9 4.08 -36.17 1.31
CA ILE A 9 5.07 -36.85 2.15
C ILE A 9 4.62 -36.73 3.60
N ALA A 10 4.04 -37.79 4.14
CA ALA A 10 3.80 -37.93 5.56
C ALA A 10 5.09 -38.45 6.22
N LEU A 11 5.85 -37.60 6.89
CA LEU A 11 6.94 -37.99 7.77
C LEU A 11 6.38 -38.18 9.18
N GLY A 12 6.18 -39.41 9.57
CA GLY A 12 5.91 -39.76 10.94
C GLY A 12 7.18 -39.67 11.80
N PHE A 13 7.19 -38.75 12.76
CA PHE A 13 8.12 -38.79 13.88
C PHE A 13 7.32 -38.89 15.18
N SER A 14 7.37 -40.06 15.79
CA SER A 14 6.96 -40.29 17.15
C SER A 14 8.11 -39.97 18.10
N THR A 15 8.03 -38.85 18.81
CA THR A 15 8.77 -38.66 20.06
C THR A 15 7.81 -38.05 21.09
N ALA A 16 7.54 -38.83 22.12
CA ALA A 16 6.82 -38.39 23.27
C ALA A 16 7.69 -37.38 24.05
N ALA A 17 7.30 -36.12 24.03
CA ALA A 17 7.81 -35.09 24.91
C ALA A 17 6.70 -34.76 25.93
N SER A 18 6.98 -34.99 27.19
CA SER A 18 6.15 -34.66 28.36
C SER A 18 5.93 -33.15 28.41
N ALA A 19 4.70 -32.71 28.15
CA ALA A 19 4.28 -31.32 28.30
C ALA A 19 4.11 -31.01 29.81
N GLN A 20 4.99 -30.18 30.33
CA GLN A 20 4.73 -29.50 31.61
C GLN A 20 3.75 -28.33 31.36
N TRP A 21 2.64 -28.38 32.07
CA TRP A 21 1.60 -27.37 32.04
C TRP A 21 2.10 -26.07 32.68
N ILE A 22 2.25 -25.02 31.88
CA ILE A 22 2.40 -23.64 32.38
C ILE A 22 0.99 -23.05 32.47
N THR A 23 0.47 -22.98 33.67
CA THR A 23 -0.79 -22.34 34.03
C THR A 23 -0.58 -20.85 34.25
N LYS A 24 -1.59 -20.07 33.79
CA LYS A 24 -1.85 -18.65 34.01
C LYS A 24 -1.14 -17.68 33.10
N THR A 25 -1.78 -17.41 31.97
CA THR A 25 -1.73 -16.09 31.38
C THR A 25 -2.90 -15.25 31.88
N THR A 26 -2.62 -14.30 32.74
CA THR A 26 -3.49 -13.14 32.99
C THR A 26 -3.76 -12.41 31.69
N PRO A 27 -4.96 -11.84 31.47
CA PRO A 27 -5.21 -11.03 30.27
C PRO A 27 -4.29 -9.83 30.30
N SER A 28 -3.23 -9.83 29.49
CA SER A 28 -2.30 -8.73 29.42
C SER A 28 -2.91 -7.61 28.59
N GLU A 29 -2.94 -6.49 29.22
CA GLU A 29 -3.27 -5.17 28.76
C GLU A 29 -2.77 -4.84 27.37
N VAL A 30 -3.67 -4.35 26.53
CA VAL A 30 -3.40 -3.88 25.18
C VAL A 30 -2.54 -2.59 25.15
N TYR A 31 -2.24 -2.03 26.33
CA TYR A 31 -1.48 -0.79 26.49
C TYR A 31 -0.58 -0.88 27.72
N ASP A 32 0.62 -1.40 27.52
CA ASP A 32 1.61 -1.47 28.59
C ASP A 32 2.53 -0.24 28.57
N THR A 33 2.59 0.45 29.69
CA THR A 33 3.58 1.50 29.97
C THR A 33 4.91 0.82 30.31
N VAL A 34 5.85 0.88 29.38
CA VAL A 34 7.18 0.29 29.48
C VAL A 34 7.96 0.86 30.66
N ARG A 35 8.22 0.06 31.67
CA ARG A 35 9.34 0.24 32.61
C ARG A 35 10.10 -1.09 32.72
N THR A 36 11.30 -1.06 32.23
CA THR A 36 12.44 -2.02 32.16
C THR A 36 12.72 -2.50 30.74
N ALA A 37 13.55 -1.73 30.04
CA ALA A 37 14.04 -2.12 28.73
C ALA A 37 15.18 -3.15 28.89
N THR A 38 14.97 -4.35 28.39
CA THR A 38 16.06 -5.29 28.09
C THR A 38 16.76 -4.88 26.80
N LEU A 39 17.98 -5.34 26.55
CA LEU A 39 18.74 -5.02 25.31
C LEU A 39 17.93 -5.36 24.04
N ASN A 40 17.04 -6.35 24.09
CA ASN A 40 16.12 -6.71 23.03
C ASN A 40 15.09 -5.62 22.73
N GLU A 41 14.48 -5.01 23.75
CA GLU A 41 13.53 -3.90 23.58
C GLU A 41 14.21 -2.65 23.05
N ILE A 42 15.45 -2.42 23.42
CA ILE A 42 16.25 -1.27 22.94
C ILE A 42 16.52 -1.39 21.45
N THR A 43 16.87 -2.59 20.97
CA THR A 43 17.09 -2.86 19.55
C THR A 43 15.80 -2.64 18.73
N LEU A 44 14.66 -3.09 19.27
CA LEU A 44 13.35 -3.03 18.62
C LEU A 44 12.78 -1.60 18.57
N THR A 45 13.10 -0.73 19.51
CA THR A 45 12.50 0.61 19.62
C THR A 45 13.48 1.74 19.26
N ALA A 46 14.72 1.42 18.92
CA ALA A 46 15.78 2.43 18.75
C ALA A 46 15.42 3.52 17.72
N SER A 47 14.72 3.16 16.66
CA SER A 47 14.36 4.07 15.56
C SER A 47 12.95 4.65 15.66
N ARG A 48 12.11 4.13 16.55
CA ARG A 48 10.71 4.52 16.66
C ARG A 48 10.52 5.64 17.66
N PRO A 49 9.52 6.52 17.44
CA PRO A 49 9.19 7.53 18.45
C PRO A 49 8.79 6.88 19.76
N GLY A 50 9.05 7.55 20.86
CA GLY A 50 8.65 7.13 22.19
C GLY A 50 7.13 6.95 22.31
N ALA A 51 6.65 6.26 23.34
CA ALA A 51 5.21 6.10 23.58
C ALA A 51 4.53 7.43 23.97
N GLN A 52 5.32 8.40 24.45
CA GLN A 52 4.85 9.71 24.95
C GLN A 52 5.04 10.84 23.93
N VAL A 53 5.34 10.53 22.66
CA VAL A 53 5.42 11.56 21.61
C VAL A 53 4.05 12.25 21.46
N PRO A 54 3.99 13.60 21.45
CA PRO A 54 2.76 14.37 21.38
C PRO A 54 2.12 14.37 19.98
N MET A 55 2.04 13.21 19.34
CA MET A 55 1.43 12.99 18.02
C MET A 55 0.54 11.76 18.06
N PRO A 56 -0.58 11.71 17.27
CA PRO A 56 -1.46 10.56 17.25
C PRO A 56 -0.72 9.32 16.72
N GLN A 57 -0.58 8.30 17.55
CA GLN A 57 0.07 7.05 17.15
C GLN A 57 -0.64 5.82 17.69
N LEU A 58 -0.60 4.74 16.92
CA LEU A 58 -1.06 3.42 17.31
C LEU A 58 0.07 2.41 17.17
N ARG A 59 0.27 1.59 18.20
CA ARG A 59 1.22 0.46 18.17
C ARG A 59 0.45 -0.84 18.14
N LEU A 60 0.66 -1.64 17.13
CA LEU A 60 0.12 -2.99 16.99
C LEU A 60 1.22 -4.01 17.30
N LYS A 61 0.96 -4.86 18.28
CA LYS A 61 1.82 -6.01 18.65
C LYS A 61 1.56 -7.17 17.67
N PRO A 62 2.43 -8.20 17.63
CA PRO A 62 2.22 -9.37 16.77
C PRO A 62 0.86 -10.05 16.99
N ALA A 63 0.39 -10.12 18.26
CA ALA A 63 -0.91 -10.68 18.57
C ALA A 63 -2.08 -9.88 17.99
N ASP A 64 -1.98 -8.55 17.93
CA ASP A 64 -3.01 -7.67 17.36
C ASP A 64 -3.04 -7.80 15.84
N LEU A 65 -1.85 -7.83 15.22
CA LEU A 65 -1.71 -8.06 13.78
C LEU A 65 -2.26 -9.44 13.37
N ALA A 66 -1.92 -10.49 14.13
CA ALA A 66 -2.44 -11.84 13.89
C ALA A 66 -3.96 -11.91 14.03
N LYS A 67 -4.54 -11.17 15.00
CA LYS A 67 -6.00 -11.08 15.18
C LYS A 67 -6.72 -10.47 13.98
N GLN A 68 -6.09 -9.56 13.25
CA GLN A 68 -6.69 -8.88 12.11
C GLN A 68 -6.33 -9.54 10.76
N ASN A 69 -5.27 -10.36 10.73
CA ASN A 69 -4.80 -10.98 9.50
C ASN A 69 -5.67 -12.17 9.07
N VAL A 70 -6.63 -11.90 8.20
CA VAL A 70 -7.53 -12.89 7.60
C VAL A 70 -6.96 -13.53 6.33
N GLY A 71 -5.71 -13.20 5.95
CA GLY A 71 -5.07 -13.70 4.72
C GLY A 71 -5.09 -12.74 3.57
N ARG A 72 -5.74 -11.57 3.71
CA ARG A 72 -5.70 -10.47 2.73
C ARG A 72 -4.47 -9.58 2.95
N ASP A 73 -4.21 -8.69 2.03
CA ASP A 73 -3.08 -7.76 2.04
C ASP A 73 -3.16 -6.72 3.18
N ILE A 74 -2.03 -6.06 3.44
CA ILE A 74 -1.85 -5.08 4.52
C ILE A 74 -2.93 -3.98 4.56
N PRO A 75 -3.40 -3.38 3.45
CA PRO A 75 -4.48 -2.40 3.51
C PRO A 75 -5.72 -2.89 4.26
N PHE A 76 -6.12 -4.13 4.03
CA PHE A 76 -7.30 -4.70 4.69
C PHE A 76 -7.06 -5.06 6.16
N LEU A 77 -5.80 -5.22 6.58
CA LEU A 77 -5.40 -5.39 7.97
C LEU A 77 -5.61 -4.13 8.80
N LEU A 78 -5.59 -2.95 8.15
CA LEU A 78 -5.72 -1.64 8.76
C LEU A 78 -7.14 -1.04 8.65
N GLN A 79 -8.07 -1.74 8.02
CA GLN A 79 -9.42 -1.24 7.68
C GLN A 79 -10.24 -0.72 8.87
N GLY A 80 -9.93 -1.15 10.09
CA GLY A 80 -10.60 -0.67 11.31
C GLY A 80 -10.05 0.63 11.90
N MET A 81 -9.08 1.29 11.27
CA MET A 81 -8.47 2.54 11.76
C MET A 81 -9.33 3.77 11.46
N PRO A 82 -9.22 4.84 12.28
CA PRO A 82 -9.82 6.14 11.96
C PRO A 82 -9.30 6.70 10.63
N SER A 83 -10.16 7.40 9.89
CA SER A 83 -9.82 8.10 8.63
C SER A 83 -9.21 7.20 7.55
N PHE A 84 -9.53 5.91 7.55
CA PHE A 84 -8.91 4.90 6.69
C PHE A 84 -9.89 4.28 5.69
N THR A 85 -9.44 4.11 4.44
CA THR A 85 -10.15 3.32 3.42
C THR A 85 -9.18 2.40 2.69
N ALA A 86 -9.68 1.27 2.18
CA ALA A 86 -8.93 0.31 1.38
C ALA A 86 -9.71 -0.08 0.12
N ALA A 87 -8.98 -0.40 -0.95
CA ALA A 87 -9.54 -0.88 -2.21
C ALA A 87 -8.68 -2.01 -2.81
N SER A 88 -9.24 -2.78 -3.73
CA SER A 88 -8.56 -3.85 -4.46
C SER A 88 -9.08 -3.92 -5.88
N ASP A 89 -8.19 -4.00 -6.88
CA ASP A 89 -8.60 -4.11 -8.29
C ASP A 89 -9.28 -5.45 -8.58
N ALA A 90 -8.79 -6.54 -7.97
CA ALA A 90 -9.41 -7.86 -8.06
C ALA A 90 -10.68 -7.99 -7.20
N GLY A 91 -11.05 -6.99 -6.39
CA GLY A 91 -12.27 -6.90 -5.61
C GLY A 91 -12.33 -7.81 -4.37
N ASN A 92 -11.29 -8.56 -4.02
CA ASN A 92 -11.30 -9.51 -2.91
C ASN A 92 -10.19 -9.30 -1.87
N GLY A 93 -9.30 -8.35 -2.10
CA GLY A 93 -8.19 -8.00 -1.19
C GLY A 93 -6.91 -8.78 -1.40
N PHE A 94 -6.74 -9.41 -2.56
CA PHE A 94 -5.51 -10.03 -3.07
C PHE A 94 -5.02 -9.27 -4.31
N GLY A 95 -3.74 -9.34 -4.60
CA GLY A 95 -3.13 -8.70 -5.75
C GLY A 95 -2.90 -7.20 -5.55
N TYR A 96 -3.34 -6.38 -6.50
CA TYR A 96 -3.22 -4.92 -6.39
C TYR A 96 -4.22 -4.37 -5.37
N THR A 97 -3.68 -3.81 -4.30
CA THR A 97 -4.44 -3.26 -3.16
C THR A 97 -3.93 -1.89 -2.78
N TYR A 98 -4.83 -1.03 -2.35
CA TYR A 98 -4.57 0.39 -2.08
C TYR A 98 -5.09 0.78 -0.71
N LEU A 99 -4.48 1.81 -0.13
CA LEU A 99 -4.93 2.41 1.12
C LEU A 99 -4.92 3.94 1.05
N ARG A 100 -5.80 4.55 1.84
CA ARG A 100 -5.85 6.01 2.03
C ARG A 100 -5.99 6.33 3.51
N PHE A 101 -5.28 7.34 3.96
CA PHE A 101 -5.48 7.98 5.26
C PHE A 101 -5.92 9.42 5.06
N ARG A 102 -7.02 9.83 5.72
CA ARG A 102 -7.59 11.17 5.58
C ARG A 102 -7.83 11.57 4.11
N GLY A 103 -8.19 10.60 3.26
CA GLY A 103 -8.36 10.75 1.82
C GLY A 103 -7.05 10.88 1.01
N MET A 104 -5.90 10.83 1.64
CA MET A 104 -4.61 10.83 0.96
C MET A 104 -4.22 9.43 0.52
N ASP A 105 -3.80 9.30 -0.73
CA ASP A 105 -3.37 8.05 -1.33
C ASP A 105 -2.01 7.57 -0.79
N GLN A 106 -1.66 6.33 -1.12
CA GLN A 106 -0.44 5.68 -0.64
C GLN A 106 0.86 6.38 -1.03
N THR A 107 0.85 7.24 -2.05
CA THR A 107 2.04 8.02 -2.44
C THR A 107 2.41 9.09 -1.40
N ARG A 108 1.50 9.43 -0.49
CA ARG A 108 1.66 10.39 0.60
C ARG A 108 1.80 9.73 1.97
N ILE A 109 1.96 8.41 1.98
CA ILE A 109 2.09 7.61 3.20
C ILE A 109 3.47 6.99 3.20
N ASN A 110 4.27 7.35 4.21
CA ASN A 110 5.61 6.78 4.37
C ASN A 110 5.51 5.38 5.00
N VAL A 111 6.06 4.38 4.33
CA VAL A 111 6.13 3.00 4.83
C VAL A 111 7.57 2.58 4.97
N THR A 112 7.94 2.09 6.14
CA THR A 112 9.29 1.60 6.41
C THR A 112 9.28 0.17 6.95
N VAL A 113 10.29 -0.59 6.57
CA VAL A 113 10.60 -1.92 7.11
C VAL A 113 11.98 -1.86 7.75
N ASN A 114 12.05 -1.96 9.09
CA ASN A 114 13.30 -1.84 9.85
C ASN A 114 14.06 -0.53 9.55
N ASN A 115 13.36 0.59 9.41
CA ASN A 115 13.85 1.94 9.05
C ASN A 115 14.33 2.11 7.60
N VAL A 116 14.13 1.14 6.75
CA VAL A 116 14.37 1.24 5.30
C VAL A 116 13.02 1.55 4.65
N ALA A 117 12.97 2.57 3.80
CA ALA A 117 11.77 2.91 3.06
C ALA A 117 11.35 1.75 2.14
N LEU A 118 10.06 1.42 2.18
CA LEU A 118 9.43 0.45 1.28
C LEU A 118 8.81 1.15 0.07
N ASN A 119 8.52 2.45 0.20
CA ASN A 119 8.01 3.24 -0.90
C ASN A 119 9.00 3.21 -2.07
N ASP A 120 8.46 2.98 -3.25
CA ASP A 120 9.23 3.09 -4.48
C ASP A 120 9.74 4.53 -4.68
N PRO A 121 11.02 4.74 -4.98
CA PRO A 121 11.59 6.10 -5.06
C PRO A 121 11.06 6.95 -6.20
N GLU A 122 10.54 6.36 -7.28
CA GLU A 122 10.01 7.07 -8.45
C GLU A 122 8.54 7.40 -8.33
N SER A 123 7.72 6.43 -7.90
CA SER A 123 6.25 6.56 -7.79
C SER A 123 5.80 7.01 -6.41
N HIS A 124 6.65 6.90 -5.39
CA HIS A 124 6.34 7.04 -3.96
C HIS A 124 5.24 6.09 -3.45
N GLY A 125 4.74 5.20 -4.28
CA GLY A 125 3.77 4.19 -3.91
C GLY A 125 4.38 3.02 -3.15
N VAL A 126 3.53 2.21 -2.55
CA VAL A 126 3.88 0.89 -2.04
C VAL A 126 3.03 -0.14 -2.76
N PHE A 127 3.67 -1.03 -3.48
CA PHE A 127 3.01 -2.14 -4.14
C PHE A 127 3.00 -3.32 -3.17
N TRP A 128 1.89 -3.51 -2.46
CA TRP A 128 1.77 -4.55 -1.43
C TRP A 128 1.93 -5.95 -1.99
N VAL A 129 1.58 -6.12 -3.25
CA VAL A 129 1.77 -7.33 -4.03
C VAL A 129 3.25 -7.78 -4.09
N ASN A 130 4.21 -6.85 -3.99
CA ASN A 130 5.65 -7.13 -3.95
C ASN A 130 6.18 -7.56 -2.58
N THR A 131 5.33 -7.49 -1.55
CA THR A 131 5.66 -7.91 -0.18
C THR A 131 4.54 -8.78 0.40
N PRO A 132 4.12 -9.85 -0.29
CA PRO A 132 3.02 -10.67 0.16
C PRO A 132 3.29 -11.23 1.55
N ASP A 133 2.23 -11.23 2.38
CA ASP A 133 2.26 -11.75 3.74
C ASP A 133 3.18 -10.99 4.73
N LEU A 134 3.52 -9.72 4.43
CA LEU A 134 4.31 -8.88 5.34
C LEU A 134 3.69 -8.80 6.74
N GLY A 135 2.36 -8.86 6.84
CA GLY A 135 1.63 -8.85 8.10
C GLY A 135 1.93 -10.03 9.03
N LEU A 136 2.23 -11.24 8.50
CA LEU A 136 2.69 -12.38 9.31
C LEU A 136 4.17 -12.28 9.70
N ASN A 137 4.95 -11.54 8.94
CA ASN A 137 6.36 -11.32 9.19
C ASN A 137 6.61 -10.20 10.21
N ALA A 138 5.58 -9.39 10.51
CA ALA A 138 5.71 -8.21 11.35
C ALA A 138 5.77 -8.59 12.84
N ASN A 139 6.87 -8.24 13.47
CA ASN A 139 7.05 -8.28 14.94
C ASN A 139 6.33 -7.11 15.62
N SER A 140 6.13 -6.01 14.92
CA SER A 140 5.28 -4.91 15.35
C SER A 140 5.05 -3.92 14.22
N LEU A 141 3.97 -3.13 14.34
CA LEU A 141 3.66 -2.02 13.45
C LEU A 141 3.35 -0.77 14.28
N VAL A 142 3.98 0.34 13.94
CA VAL A 142 3.63 1.67 14.46
C VAL A 142 3.00 2.46 13.34
N VAL A 143 1.82 2.99 13.59
CA VAL A 143 1.09 3.88 12.68
C VAL A 143 1.03 5.25 13.32
N GLN A 144 1.56 6.27 12.65
CA GLN A 144 1.36 7.67 13.00
C GLN A 144 0.46 8.30 11.95
N ARG A 145 -0.60 8.99 12.37
CA ARG A 145 -1.50 9.72 11.47
C ARG A 145 -0.99 11.15 11.29
N GLY A 146 -1.28 11.77 10.14
CA GLY A 146 -0.77 13.09 9.77
C GLY A 146 0.72 13.05 9.40
N VAL A 147 1.38 14.19 9.48
CA VAL A 147 2.81 14.33 9.14
C VAL A 147 3.71 13.50 10.06
N GLY A 148 3.31 13.33 11.31
CA GLY A 148 4.05 12.52 12.28
C GLY A 148 5.46 13.05 12.59
N THR A 149 6.25 12.27 13.33
CA THR A 149 7.67 12.54 13.60
C THR A 149 8.53 12.27 12.38
N SER A 150 9.73 12.86 12.33
CA SER A 150 10.71 12.54 11.30
C SER A 150 11.10 11.07 11.40
N THR A 151 11.01 10.38 10.27
CA THR A 151 11.42 9.01 10.08
C THR A 151 12.58 8.96 9.09
N LEU A 152 13.22 7.83 9.00
CA LEU A 152 14.20 7.55 7.97
C LEU A 152 13.41 7.12 6.72
N GLY A 153 13.33 7.99 5.70
CA GLY A 153 12.58 7.75 4.47
C GLY A 153 11.93 9.01 3.89
N SER A 154 11.09 8.82 2.88
CA SER A 154 10.39 9.90 2.18
C SER A 154 9.45 10.69 3.12
N GLY A 155 9.09 11.90 2.71
CA GLY A 155 8.20 12.75 3.50
C GLY A 155 6.79 12.15 3.64
N ALA A 156 6.32 11.95 4.86
CA ALA A 156 4.95 11.56 5.15
C ALA A 156 4.05 12.79 5.23
N PHE A 157 2.90 12.74 4.56
CA PHE A 157 1.84 13.75 4.71
C PHE A 157 0.63 13.17 5.41
N GLY A 158 0.17 12.00 4.99
CA GLY A 158 -1.06 11.37 5.47
C GLY A 158 -0.88 10.46 6.67
N ALA A 159 0.16 9.67 6.63
CA ALA A 159 0.52 8.75 7.70
C ALA A 159 1.94 8.24 7.55
N SER A 160 2.45 7.62 8.61
CA SER A 160 3.69 6.84 8.61
C SER A 160 3.42 5.44 9.16
N LEU A 161 3.78 4.41 8.40
CA LEU A 161 3.67 3.00 8.78
C LEU A 161 5.09 2.44 8.99
N SER A 162 5.44 2.06 10.21
CA SER A 162 6.76 1.52 10.51
C SER A 162 6.67 0.07 10.97
N PHE A 163 7.01 -0.84 10.07
CA PHE A 163 7.09 -2.26 10.34
C PHE A 163 8.45 -2.63 10.93
N GLU A 164 8.42 -3.54 11.87
CA GLU A 164 9.58 -4.30 12.28
C GLU A 164 9.38 -5.75 11.92
N VAL A 165 10.32 -6.34 11.21
CA VAL A 165 10.22 -7.71 10.73
C VAL A 165 11.53 -8.48 10.96
N GLY A 166 11.42 -9.81 10.95
CA GLY A 166 12.58 -10.69 10.93
C GLY A 166 13.37 -10.68 12.24
N VAL A 167 12.74 -10.40 13.38
CA VAL A 167 13.35 -10.55 14.69
C VAL A 167 13.21 -12.00 15.15
N PRO A 168 14.32 -12.74 15.35
CA PRO A 168 14.24 -14.11 15.83
C PRO A 168 13.83 -14.13 17.31
N ASP A 169 12.99 -15.11 17.68
CA ASP A 169 12.68 -15.41 19.08
C ASP A 169 13.82 -16.16 19.78
N ASP A 170 13.92 -16.02 21.08
CA ASP A 170 14.90 -16.71 21.91
C ASP A 170 14.53 -18.19 22.14
N THR A 171 13.27 -18.54 21.89
CA THR A 171 12.74 -19.89 22.00
C THR A 171 12.52 -20.48 20.61
N ALA A 172 12.91 -21.74 20.43
CA ALA A 172 12.66 -22.46 19.20
C ALA A 172 11.15 -22.69 19.01
N SER A 173 10.67 -22.45 17.82
CA SER A 173 9.27 -22.67 17.47
C SER A 173 9.10 -22.84 15.96
N HIS A 174 8.04 -23.54 15.59
CA HIS A 174 7.60 -23.68 14.22
C HIS A 174 6.13 -23.26 14.11
N GLN A 175 5.78 -22.65 13.01
CA GLN A 175 4.42 -22.21 12.74
C GLN A 175 3.99 -22.59 11.33
N VAL A 176 2.86 -23.24 11.21
CA VAL A 176 2.17 -23.44 9.93
C VAL A 176 0.88 -22.65 9.95
N THR A 177 0.62 -21.89 8.90
CA THR A 177 -0.65 -21.18 8.71
C THR A 177 -1.22 -21.54 7.34
N ALA A 178 -2.49 -21.94 7.30
CA ALA A 178 -3.22 -22.21 6.07
C ALA A 178 -4.55 -21.46 6.09
N ASN A 179 -4.87 -20.79 5.00
CA ASN A 179 -6.16 -20.13 4.81
C ASN A 179 -6.73 -20.53 3.46
N PHE A 180 -8.05 -20.77 3.42
CA PHE A 180 -8.79 -21.10 2.20
C PHE A 180 -10.10 -20.33 2.21
N GLY A 181 -10.56 -19.88 1.04
CA GLY A 181 -11.79 -19.08 0.99
C GLY A 181 -12.37 -18.89 -0.38
N SER A 182 -13.32 -17.98 -0.45
CA SER A 182 -14.02 -17.58 -1.67
C SER A 182 -13.04 -17.21 -2.78
N PHE A 183 -13.47 -17.35 -4.04
CA PHE A 183 -12.66 -17.08 -5.24
C PHE A 183 -11.40 -17.94 -5.32
N ASN A 184 -11.50 -19.19 -4.89
CA ASN A 184 -10.39 -20.15 -4.86
C ASN A 184 -9.14 -19.60 -4.13
N SER A 185 -9.37 -18.65 -3.20
CA SER A 185 -8.29 -18.02 -2.44
C SER A 185 -7.64 -19.04 -1.51
N ALA A 186 -6.31 -19.09 -1.52
CA ALA A 186 -5.54 -19.94 -0.65
C ALA A 186 -4.24 -19.24 -0.23
N ARG A 187 -3.86 -19.40 1.04
CA ARG A 187 -2.54 -19.02 1.58
C ARG A 187 -2.00 -20.17 2.40
N ILE A 188 -0.75 -20.54 2.15
CA ILE A 188 0.00 -21.49 2.98
C ILE A 188 1.32 -20.83 3.34
N SER A 189 1.64 -20.82 4.65
CA SER A 189 2.85 -20.24 5.18
C SER A 189 3.47 -21.16 6.21
N TYR A 190 4.79 -21.33 6.13
CA TYR A 190 5.61 -22.00 7.14
C TYR A 190 6.65 -21.03 7.68
N GLY A 191 6.69 -20.86 8.98
CA GLY A 191 7.67 -20.03 9.69
C GLY A 191 8.38 -20.82 10.78
N PHE A 192 9.61 -20.42 11.09
CA PHE A 192 10.38 -20.99 12.20
C PHE A 192 11.22 -19.95 12.92
N HIS A 193 11.50 -20.22 14.18
CA HIS A 193 12.53 -19.59 15.00
C HIS A 193 13.45 -20.67 15.57
N SER A 194 14.76 -20.50 15.47
CA SER A 194 15.73 -21.48 15.98
C SER A 194 15.86 -21.46 17.52
N GLY A 195 15.35 -20.41 18.16
CA GLY A 195 15.77 -20.07 19.51
C GLY A 195 17.25 -19.66 19.54
N LEU A 196 17.81 -19.54 20.76
CA LEU A 196 19.21 -19.24 20.96
C LEU A 196 20.07 -20.49 20.76
N VAL A 197 20.96 -20.46 19.77
CA VAL A 197 21.83 -21.57 19.40
C VAL A 197 23.33 -21.24 19.56
N GLY A 198 24.16 -22.26 19.46
CA GLY A 198 25.60 -22.22 19.67
C GLY A 198 26.04 -22.35 21.14
N ALA A 199 27.30 -22.65 21.39
CA ALA A 199 27.82 -22.93 22.73
C ALA A 199 27.60 -21.78 23.73
N LYS A 200 27.61 -20.52 23.24
CA LYS A 200 27.36 -19.31 24.06
C LYS A 200 25.93 -18.77 23.91
N LYS A 201 25.03 -19.47 23.24
CA LYS A 201 23.64 -19.04 22.99
C LYS A 201 23.51 -17.60 22.48
N ARG A 202 24.36 -17.23 21.50
CA ARG A 202 24.44 -15.87 20.95
C ARG A 202 23.82 -15.71 19.58
N TRP A 203 23.56 -16.80 18.89
CA TRP A 203 22.95 -16.81 17.57
C TRP A 203 21.49 -17.21 17.65
N SER A 204 20.68 -16.60 16.83
CA SER A 204 19.30 -17.01 16.57
C SER A 204 18.96 -16.74 15.10
N THR A 205 18.10 -17.57 14.53
CA THR A 205 17.61 -17.41 13.15
C THR A 205 16.10 -17.47 13.11
N THR A 206 15.53 -16.84 12.11
CA THR A 206 14.11 -16.93 11.79
C THR A 206 13.94 -17.06 10.29
N GLY A 207 12.91 -17.74 9.87
CA GLY A 207 12.57 -17.83 8.45
C GLY A 207 11.08 -18.02 8.26
N ARG A 208 10.61 -17.60 7.08
CA ARG A 208 9.23 -17.82 6.63
C ARG A 208 9.19 -17.99 5.12
N LEU A 209 8.38 -18.94 4.68
CA LEU A 209 8.02 -19.15 3.27
C LEU A 209 6.51 -19.04 3.17
N THR A 210 6.02 -18.32 2.18
CA THR A 210 4.58 -18.16 1.94
C THR A 210 4.28 -18.32 0.45
N ALA A 211 3.18 -19.01 0.14
CA ALA A 211 2.56 -19.04 -1.17
C ALA A 211 1.08 -18.65 -1.02
N MET A 212 0.63 -17.77 -1.91
CA MET A 212 -0.74 -17.27 -1.95
C MET A 212 -1.28 -17.34 -3.37
N ARG A 213 -2.57 -17.61 -3.50
CA ARG A 213 -3.27 -17.54 -4.78
C ARG A 213 -4.72 -17.13 -4.59
N SER A 214 -5.29 -16.54 -5.61
CA SER A 214 -6.73 -16.27 -5.71
C SER A 214 -7.11 -16.10 -7.17
N ASP A 215 -8.35 -16.44 -7.55
CA ASP A 215 -8.88 -16.15 -8.89
C ASP A 215 -9.40 -14.71 -9.02
N GLY A 216 -9.55 -13.99 -7.87
CA GLY A 216 -10.17 -12.67 -7.82
C GLY A 216 -11.70 -12.74 -7.88
N PHE A 217 -12.35 -11.62 -7.54
CA PHE A 217 -13.81 -11.44 -7.70
C PHE A 217 -14.15 -10.93 -9.10
N VAL A 218 -13.35 -10.02 -9.63
CA VAL A 218 -13.44 -9.52 -11.00
C VAL A 218 -12.98 -10.63 -11.95
N ASP A 219 -13.63 -10.79 -13.10
CA ASP A 219 -13.28 -11.81 -14.09
C ASP A 219 -11.82 -11.66 -14.52
N ARG A 220 -11.07 -12.77 -14.61
CA ARG A 220 -9.65 -12.76 -15.04
C ARG A 220 -8.78 -11.77 -14.24
N SER A 221 -8.92 -11.74 -12.92
CA SER A 221 -8.12 -10.92 -12.01
C SER A 221 -7.31 -11.75 -10.99
N GLY A 222 -6.94 -12.96 -11.40
CA GLY A 222 -6.24 -13.90 -10.54
C GLY A 222 -4.83 -13.44 -10.16
N SER A 223 -4.39 -13.86 -8.98
CA SER A 223 -3.06 -13.57 -8.43
C SER A 223 -2.38 -14.84 -7.93
N ALA A 224 -1.09 -14.96 -8.20
CA ALA A 224 -0.20 -16.00 -7.65
C ALA A 224 1.05 -15.32 -7.06
N LEU A 225 1.16 -15.34 -5.74
CA LEU A 225 2.17 -14.59 -4.99
C LEU A 225 3.03 -15.56 -4.18
N GLN A 226 4.32 -15.28 -4.11
CA GLN A 226 5.27 -16.05 -3.30
C GLN A 226 6.17 -15.09 -2.54
N SER A 227 6.52 -15.45 -1.30
CA SER A 227 7.50 -14.71 -0.54
C SER A 227 8.38 -15.61 0.32
N TYR A 228 9.58 -15.11 0.58
CA TYR A 228 10.42 -15.65 1.64
C TYR A 228 10.95 -14.52 2.52
N LEU A 229 11.21 -14.88 3.77
CA LEU A 229 11.98 -14.07 4.71
C LEU A 229 12.97 -14.97 5.40
N PHE A 230 14.21 -14.52 5.54
CA PHE A 230 15.24 -15.15 6.36
C PHE A 230 16.01 -14.11 7.14
N GLY A 231 16.07 -14.29 8.46
CA GLY A 231 16.81 -13.43 9.39
C GLY A 231 17.79 -14.23 10.24
N ALA A 232 19.00 -13.70 10.44
CA ALA A 232 19.98 -14.21 11.37
C ALA A 232 20.41 -13.09 12.31
N GLN A 233 20.51 -13.38 13.61
CA GLN A 233 20.88 -12.40 14.63
C GLN A 233 22.01 -12.95 15.49
N TYR A 234 23.04 -12.13 15.69
CA TYR A 234 24.08 -12.35 16.66
C TYR A 234 23.94 -11.34 17.79
N ARG A 235 23.99 -11.82 19.02
CA ARG A 235 23.95 -10.97 20.24
C ARG A 235 25.17 -11.19 21.09
N HIS A 236 25.76 -10.09 21.49
CA HIS A 236 26.88 -10.04 22.43
C HIS A 236 26.69 -8.83 23.33
N ASP A 237 26.76 -9.00 24.62
CA ASP A 237 26.60 -7.99 25.68
C ASP A 237 25.98 -6.62 25.25
N ASN A 238 26.79 -5.79 24.56
CA ASN A 238 26.39 -4.44 24.12
C ASN A 238 26.11 -4.31 22.62
N VAL A 239 26.14 -5.42 21.87
CA VAL A 239 26.00 -5.38 20.40
C VAL A 239 25.00 -6.44 19.94
N THR A 240 24.11 -6.01 19.06
CA THR A 240 23.26 -6.90 18.29
C THR A 240 23.50 -6.63 16.81
N TRP A 241 23.83 -7.68 16.07
CA TRP A 241 23.95 -7.62 14.61
C TRP A 241 22.92 -8.53 13.99
N ARG A 242 22.12 -7.98 13.08
CA ARG A 242 21.06 -8.71 12.37
C ARG A 242 21.28 -8.62 10.87
N LEU A 243 21.24 -9.74 10.21
CA LEU A 243 21.16 -9.86 8.76
C LEU A 243 19.74 -10.30 8.40
N LEU A 244 19.15 -9.67 7.40
CA LEU A 244 17.81 -9.95 6.92
C LEU A 244 17.78 -9.93 5.40
N THR A 245 17.17 -10.93 4.81
CA THR A 245 16.73 -10.89 3.41
C THR A 245 15.28 -11.31 3.31
N PHE A 246 14.54 -10.62 2.47
CA PHE A 246 13.17 -11.00 2.12
C PHE A 246 12.86 -10.63 0.68
N SER A 247 11.92 -11.35 0.09
CA SER A 247 11.52 -11.15 -1.31
C SER A 247 10.04 -11.43 -1.46
N GLY A 248 9.42 -10.71 -2.38
CA GLY A 248 8.15 -11.05 -2.98
C GLY A 248 8.29 -11.24 -4.48
N SER A 249 7.56 -12.21 -5.01
CA SER A 249 7.39 -12.44 -6.42
C SER A 249 5.90 -12.58 -6.71
N GLU A 250 5.46 -11.88 -7.73
CA GLU A 250 4.08 -11.87 -8.17
C GLU A 250 3.93 -12.32 -9.62
N ARG A 251 2.75 -12.88 -9.89
CA ARG A 251 2.14 -12.99 -11.20
C ARG A 251 0.66 -12.70 -11.03
N THR A 252 0.25 -11.49 -11.45
CA THR A 252 -1.10 -10.95 -11.20
C THR A 252 -1.74 -10.56 -12.52
N GLN A 253 -2.96 -11.05 -12.77
CA GLN A 253 -3.74 -10.63 -13.93
C GLN A 253 -4.26 -9.20 -13.73
N GLN A 254 -4.34 -8.45 -14.82
CA GLN A 254 -4.71 -7.03 -14.80
C GLN A 254 -6.23 -6.85 -14.67
N ALA A 255 -6.64 -5.95 -13.78
CA ALA A 255 -8.00 -5.45 -13.65
C ALA A 255 -7.99 -3.91 -13.44
N TRP A 256 -7.04 -3.23 -14.11
CA TRP A 256 -6.69 -1.83 -13.84
C TRP A 256 -7.65 -0.82 -14.47
N TRP A 257 -8.48 -1.24 -15.44
CA TRP A 257 -9.35 -0.34 -16.18
C TRP A 257 -10.66 -0.01 -15.47
N GLY A 258 -11.03 -0.79 -14.44
CA GLY A 258 -12.32 -0.62 -13.76
C GLY A 258 -13.52 -1.08 -14.59
N ILE A 259 -14.70 -0.90 -14.03
CA ILE A 259 -15.99 -1.28 -14.65
C ILE A 259 -16.76 0.00 -14.99
N PRO A 260 -17.30 0.17 -16.21
CA PRO A 260 -18.22 1.28 -16.50
C PRO A 260 -19.36 1.33 -15.48
N GLU A 261 -19.63 2.51 -14.93
CA GLU A 261 -20.63 2.66 -13.85
C GLU A 261 -22.00 2.17 -14.28
N SER A 262 -22.41 2.42 -15.55
CA SER A 262 -23.65 1.89 -16.12
C SER A 262 -23.73 0.37 -16.02
N ARG A 263 -22.63 -0.33 -16.30
CA ARG A 263 -22.56 -1.79 -16.15
C ARG A 263 -22.68 -2.21 -14.69
N PHE A 264 -21.93 -1.56 -13.80
CA PHE A 264 -21.97 -1.85 -12.35
C PHE A 264 -23.38 -1.67 -11.77
N ARG A 265 -24.10 -0.64 -12.19
CA ARG A 265 -25.47 -0.36 -11.77
C ARG A 265 -26.51 -1.27 -12.42
N GLY A 266 -26.15 -2.01 -13.46
CA GLY A 266 -27.08 -2.84 -14.25
C GLY A 266 -28.02 -2.01 -15.13
N ASP A 267 -27.60 -0.81 -15.50
CA ASP A 267 -28.34 0.08 -16.41
C ASP A 267 -28.11 -0.33 -17.86
N ALA A 268 -29.05 -1.09 -18.40
CA ALA A 268 -28.95 -1.61 -19.78
C ALA A 268 -28.94 -0.51 -20.85
N THR A 269 -29.66 0.61 -20.64
CA THR A 269 -29.65 1.74 -21.56
C THR A 269 -28.30 2.45 -21.52
N GLY A 270 -27.79 2.76 -20.33
CA GLY A 270 -26.48 3.37 -20.17
C GLY A 270 -25.34 2.50 -20.71
N VAL A 271 -25.44 1.17 -20.63
CA VAL A 271 -24.47 0.25 -21.26
C VAL A 271 -24.55 0.31 -22.78
N ALA A 272 -25.76 0.33 -23.36
CA ALA A 272 -25.91 0.47 -24.81
C ALA A 272 -25.35 1.81 -25.33
N ASP A 273 -25.63 2.90 -24.62
CA ASP A 273 -25.09 4.22 -24.92
C ASP A 273 -23.55 4.26 -24.80
N TYR A 274 -22.98 3.63 -23.76
CA TYR A 274 -21.54 3.49 -23.61
C TYR A 274 -20.89 2.76 -24.79
N ILE A 275 -21.49 1.64 -25.24
CA ILE A 275 -21.00 0.86 -26.38
C ILE A 275 -20.95 1.73 -27.63
N VAL A 276 -22.02 2.49 -27.91
CA VAL A 276 -22.11 3.35 -29.10
C VAL A 276 -21.12 4.50 -29.03
N ARG A 277 -21.08 5.22 -27.91
CA ARG A 277 -20.18 6.38 -27.73
C ARG A 277 -18.71 6.04 -27.85
N ASN A 278 -18.33 4.88 -27.27
CA ASN A 278 -16.93 4.47 -27.22
C ASN A 278 -16.52 3.52 -28.36
N GLY A 279 -17.41 3.28 -29.34
CA GLY A 279 -17.13 2.41 -30.49
C GLY A 279 -16.80 0.96 -30.07
N VAL A 280 -17.32 0.49 -28.93
CA VAL A 280 -17.04 -0.86 -28.42
C VAL A 280 -17.73 -1.88 -29.33
N ALA A 281 -16.95 -2.75 -29.98
CA ALA A 281 -17.47 -3.66 -31.00
C ALA A 281 -16.97 -5.11 -30.79
N GLY A 282 -17.56 -6.04 -31.51
CA GLY A 282 -17.10 -7.43 -31.61
C GLY A 282 -17.04 -8.13 -30.27
N ALA A 283 -15.90 -8.73 -29.97
CA ALA A 283 -15.70 -9.51 -28.77
C ALA A 283 -15.67 -8.65 -27.49
N ASP A 284 -15.35 -7.35 -27.58
CA ASP A 284 -15.35 -6.43 -26.41
C ASP A 284 -16.77 -6.08 -25.99
N SER A 285 -17.66 -5.80 -26.95
CA SER A 285 -19.08 -5.58 -26.66
C SER A 285 -19.74 -6.83 -26.08
N LEU A 286 -19.43 -8.02 -26.61
CA LEU A 286 -19.92 -9.28 -26.06
C LEU A 286 -19.41 -9.52 -24.64
N ASN A 287 -18.12 -9.28 -24.38
CA ASN A 287 -17.55 -9.37 -23.04
C ASN A 287 -18.28 -8.44 -22.06
N LEU A 288 -18.48 -7.17 -22.42
CA LEU A 288 -19.21 -6.20 -21.59
C LEU A 288 -20.66 -6.64 -21.32
N LEU A 289 -21.38 -7.15 -22.32
CA LEU A 289 -22.77 -7.55 -22.19
C LEU A 289 -22.97 -8.87 -21.44
N GLN A 290 -22.03 -9.82 -21.52
CA GLN A 290 -22.16 -11.16 -20.95
C GLN A 290 -21.56 -11.28 -19.55
N SER A 291 -20.61 -10.42 -19.15
CA SER A 291 -20.02 -10.41 -17.81
C SER A 291 -21.06 -10.04 -16.74
N GLY A 292 -20.81 -10.39 -15.49
CA GLY A 292 -21.62 -9.93 -14.36
C GLY A 292 -21.47 -8.41 -14.13
N ASN A 293 -22.47 -7.78 -13.54
CA ASN A 293 -22.49 -6.33 -13.33
C ASN A 293 -21.28 -5.81 -12.52
N ALA A 294 -20.81 -6.60 -11.56
CA ALA A 294 -19.69 -6.22 -10.70
C ALA A 294 -18.41 -7.02 -10.99
N THR A 295 -18.39 -7.85 -12.04
CA THR A 295 -17.25 -8.72 -12.34
C THR A 295 -16.64 -8.49 -13.71
N TYR A 296 -17.21 -7.60 -14.54
CA TYR A 296 -16.66 -7.27 -15.85
C TYR A 296 -15.19 -6.86 -15.73
N ASN A 297 -14.36 -7.39 -16.65
CA ASN A 297 -12.99 -6.98 -16.85
C ASN A 297 -12.77 -6.64 -18.32
N TYR A 298 -12.21 -5.45 -18.56
CA TYR A 298 -11.84 -4.99 -19.90
C TYR A 298 -10.82 -5.93 -20.56
N TYR A 299 -9.85 -6.38 -19.80
CA TYR A 299 -8.78 -7.25 -20.28
C TYR A 299 -9.27 -8.65 -20.59
N ARG A 300 -9.05 -9.14 -21.81
CA ARG A 300 -9.52 -10.43 -22.30
C ARG A 300 -8.41 -11.43 -22.60
N TYR A 301 -7.22 -10.94 -22.87
CA TYR A 301 -6.08 -11.78 -23.15
C TYR A 301 -5.66 -12.52 -21.87
N ALA A 302 -5.52 -13.85 -21.96
CA ALA A 302 -5.27 -14.67 -20.75
C ALA A 302 -3.94 -14.36 -20.06
N ASN A 303 -2.97 -13.82 -20.79
CA ASN A 303 -1.66 -13.44 -20.28
C ASN A 303 -1.49 -11.92 -20.11
N GLU A 304 -2.59 -11.17 -19.95
CA GLU A 304 -2.53 -9.79 -19.47
C GLU A 304 -2.20 -9.79 -17.99
N ILE A 305 -0.90 -9.81 -17.72
CA ILE A 305 -0.33 -10.02 -16.37
C ILE A 305 0.66 -8.92 -16.04
N ASP A 306 0.85 -8.72 -14.75
CA ASP A 306 2.06 -8.17 -14.16
C ASP A 306 2.86 -9.31 -13.54
N GLN A 307 4.15 -9.31 -13.78
CA GLN A 307 5.10 -10.28 -13.23
C GLN A 307 6.33 -9.54 -12.75
N TYR A 308 6.47 -9.42 -11.43
CA TYR A 308 7.56 -8.67 -10.84
C TYR A 308 8.14 -9.42 -9.64
N THR A 309 9.43 -9.22 -9.41
CA THR A 309 10.13 -9.77 -8.23
C THR A 309 10.98 -8.69 -7.59
N GLN A 310 10.74 -8.45 -6.30
CA GLN A 310 11.51 -7.52 -5.49
C GLN A 310 12.26 -8.27 -4.40
N ARG A 311 13.54 -7.90 -4.18
CA ARG A 311 14.39 -8.49 -3.14
C ARG A 311 15.00 -7.40 -2.28
N HIS A 312 14.98 -7.63 -0.98
CA HIS A 312 15.53 -6.74 0.02
C HIS A 312 16.66 -7.44 0.79
N TYR A 313 17.74 -6.75 1.01
CA TYR A 313 18.88 -7.17 1.80
C TYR A 313 19.18 -6.09 2.82
N GLN A 314 19.25 -6.45 4.10
CA GLN A 314 19.49 -5.51 5.20
C GLN A 314 20.55 -6.08 6.16
N SER A 315 21.51 -5.24 6.55
CA SER A 315 22.48 -5.51 7.62
C SER A 315 22.30 -4.43 8.67
N MET A 316 21.87 -4.82 9.87
CA MET A 316 21.53 -3.90 10.97
C MET A 316 22.43 -4.17 12.16
N LEU A 317 23.22 -3.18 12.54
CA LEU A 317 24.05 -3.20 13.74
C LEU A 317 23.44 -2.26 14.77
N THR A 318 23.15 -2.75 15.96
CA THR A 318 22.78 -1.93 17.12
C THR A 318 23.81 -2.12 18.21
N ALA A 319 24.39 -1.01 18.69
CA ALA A 319 25.40 -1.01 19.71
C ALA A 319 25.00 -0.09 20.88
N MET A 320 25.13 -0.57 22.09
CA MET A 320 25.09 0.23 23.32
C MET A 320 26.48 0.79 23.57
N LEU A 321 26.70 2.05 23.18
CA LEU A 321 28.01 2.74 23.35
C LEU A 321 28.25 3.08 24.81
N SER A 322 27.19 3.36 25.56
CA SER A 322 27.20 3.54 27.01
C SER A 322 25.78 3.27 27.56
N LYS A 323 25.59 3.35 28.88
CA LYS A 323 24.26 3.19 29.50
C LYS A 323 23.19 4.15 28.95
N ARG A 324 23.57 5.26 28.31
CA ARG A 324 22.68 6.30 27.80
C ARG A 324 22.76 6.49 26.29
N TRP A 325 23.78 5.98 25.59
CA TRP A 325 23.99 6.17 24.18
C TRP A 325 23.85 4.86 23.39
N PHE A 326 23.04 4.89 22.35
CA PHE A 326 22.76 3.75 21.47
C PHE A 326 22.98 4.17 20.02
N LEU A 327 23.65 3.36 19.26
CA LEU A 327 23.86 3.53 17.82
C LEU A 327 23.16 2.40 17.08
N THR A 328 22.36 2.74 16.07
CA THR A 328 21.81 1.78 15.09
C THR A 328 22.29 2.19 13.72
N GLN A 329 22.91 1.26 13.01
CA GLN A 329 23.36 1.42 11.63
C GLN A 329 22.71 0.34 10.79
N THR A 330 22.00 0.74 9.73
CA THR A 330 21.43 -0.16 8.74
C THR A 330 22.08 0.12 7.39
N VAL A 331 22.59 -0.89 6.71
CA VAL A 331 23.00 -0.84 5.30
C VAL A 331 22.05 -1.75 4.55
N TYR A 332 21.56 -1.30 3.40
CA TYR A 332 20.57 -2.05 2.65
C TYR A 332 20.75 -1.94 1.15
N ALA A 333 20.26 -2.97 0.44
CA ALA A 333 20.10 -2.97 -1.00
C ALA A 333 18.70 -3.52 -1.35
N VAL A 334 18.12 -2.97 -2.41
CA VAL A 334 16.85 -3.41 -2.98
C VAL A 334 17.05 -3.62 -4.47
N THR A 335 16.61 -4.76 -4.99
CA THR A 335 16.58 -5.03 -6.43
C THR A 335 15.16 -5.36 -6.84
N GLY A 336 14.74 -4.86 -7.98
CA GLY A 336 13.44 -5.15 -8.54
C GLY A 336 13.54 -5.36 -10.04
N ARG A 337 12.88 -6.39 -10.56
CA ARG A 337 12.77 -6.61 -12.01
C ARG A 337 11.49 -7.33 -12.36
N GLY A 338 10.85 -6.82 -13.41
CA GLY A 338 9.64 -7.44 -13.93
C GLY A 338 9.04 -6.66 -15.08
N TYR A 339 7.89 -7.11 -15.51
CA TYR A 339 7.16 -6.51 -16.63
C TYR A 339 5.66 -6.72 -16.44
N PHE A 340 4.88 -5.86 -17.05
CA PHE A 340 3.50 -6.21 -17.37
C PHE A 340 3.35 -6.45 -18.88
N GLU A 341 2.51 -7.43 -19.24
CA GLU A 341 2.23 -7.84 -20.60
C GLU A 341 0.80 -7.47 -20.99
N GLN A 342 0.63 -6.92 -22.18
CA GLN A 342 -0.68 -6.52 -22.72
C GLN A 342 -0.80 -6.89 -24.18
N TYR A 343 -1.97 -7.38 -24.56
CA TYR A 343 -2.41 -7.45 -25.93
C TYR A 343 -3.02 -6.11 -26.37
N LYS A 344 -2.74 -5.69 -27.60
CA LYS A 344 -3.33 -4.52 -28.24
C LYS A 344 -3.83 -4.89 -29.62
N ASP A 345 -5.10 -4.58 -29.90
CA ASP A 345 -5.73 -4.85 -31.20
C ASP A 345 -5.04 -4.07 -32.33
N TYR A 346 -4.46 -2.91 -32.03
CA TYR A 346 -3.73 -2.12 -32.98
C TYR A 346 -2.67 -1.24 -32.29
N MET A 347 -1.47 -1.30 -32.81
CA MET A 347 -0.36 -0.40 -32.46
C MET A 347 0.26 0.11 -33.76
N THR A 348 0.42 1.42 -33.90
CA THR A 348 1.12 1.98 -35.07
C THR A 348 2.60 1.61 -35.01
N PHE A 349 3.21 1.30 -36.13
CA PHE A 349 4.65 1.04 -36.17
C PHE A 349 5.47 2.26 -35.75
N ALA A 350 4.98 3.47 -35.98
CA ALA A 350 5.59 4.68 -35.47
C ALA A 350 5.66 4.71 -33.94
N SER A 351 4.59 4.32 -33.22
CA SER A 351 4.59 4.23 -31.76
C SER A 351 5.49 3.10 -31.22
N LEU A 352 5.85 2.16 -32.07
CA LEU A 352 6.76 1.06 -31.77
C LEU A 352 8.21 1.30 -32.25
N ALA A 353 8.52 2.49 -32.74
CA ALA A 353 9.82 2.83 -33.40
C ALA A 353 10.19 1.82 -34.50
N LEU A 354 9.19 1.37 -35.27
CA LEU A 354 9.34 0.43 -36.37
C LEU A 354 9.00 1.11 -37.73
N PRO A 355 9.61 0.66 -38.84
CA PRO A 355 9.25 1.15 -40.16
C PRO A 355 7.90 0.60 -40.63
N ASN A 356 7.18 1.38 -41.44
CA ASN A 356 6.02 0.87 -42.16
C ASN A 356 6.47 -0.19 -43.19
N ILE A 357 5.60 -1.16 -43.45
CA ILE A 357 5.87 -2.25 -44.42
C ILE A 357 4.86 -2.25 -45.54
N ILE A 358 5.21 -2.88 -46.65
CA ILE A 358 4.31 -3.11 -47.77
C ILE A 358 4.07 -4.61 -47.89
N VAL A 359 2.82 -5.00 -47.89
CA VAL A 359 2.36 -6.40 -48.02
C VAL A 359 1.39 -6.43 -49.23
N GLU A 360 1.70 -7.20 -50.24
CA GLU A 360 0.88 -7.29 -51.49
C GLU A 360 0.45 -5.92 -52.05
N ASP A 361 1.41 -5.01 -52.17
CA ASP A 361 1.22 -3.62 -52.62
C ASP A 361 0.38 -2.70 -51.71
N VAL A 362 0.01 -3.17 -50.52
CA VAL A 362 -0.70 -2.41 -49.49
C VAL A 362 0.28 -1.97 -48.41
N GLN A 363 0.32 -0.65 -48.17
CA GLN A 363 1.12 -0.11 -47.08
C GLN A 363 0.43 -0.38 -45.73
N ILE A 364 1.15 -1.04 -44.82
CA ILE A 364 0.72 -1.37 -43.46
C ILE A 364 1.42 -0.43 -42.48
N TYR A 365 0.64 0.30 -41.66
CA TYR A 365 1.11 1.32 -40.74
C TYR A 365 1.17 0.84 -39.29
N GLY A 366 0.68 -0.36 -38.97
CA GLY A 366 0.61 -0.88 -37.64
C GLY A 366 0.16 -2.35 -37.60
N SER A 367 0.13 -2.91 -36.43
CA SER A 367 -0.20 -4.32 -36.22
C SER A 367 -0.90 -4.52 -34.89
N GLU A 368 -1.74 -5.52 -34.81
CA GLU A 368 -2.07 -6.11 -33.51
C GLU A 368 -0.82 -6.81 -32.94
N GLY A 369 -0.72 -6.89 -31.62
CA GLY A 369 0.43 -7.51 -31.01
C GLY A 369 0.40 -7.56 -29.49
N VAL A 370 1.42 -8.18 -28.95
CA VAL A 370 1.69 -8.27 -27.52
C VAL A 370 2.90 -7.42 -27.19
N ARG A 371 2.75 -6.53 -26.22
CA ARG A 371 3.84 -5.71 -25.71
C ARG A 371 4.13 -6.05 -24.25
N ARG A 372 5.41 -5.93 -23.85
CA ARG A 372 5.84 -5.92 -22.45
C ARG A 372 6.43 -4.56 -22.12
N ARG A 373 6.05 -4.04 -20.94
CA ARG A 373 6.69 -2.85 -20.36
C ARG A 373 7.46 -3.28 -19.11
N TRP A 374 8.76 -3.08 -19.14
CA TRP A 374 9.71 -3.54 -18.15
C TRP A 374 10.08 -2.45 -17.18
N LEU A 375 10.32 -2.85 -15.94
CA LEU A 375 11.04 -2.10 -14.93
C LEU A 375 12.19 -2.96 -14.41
N ASP A 376 13.41 -2.41 -14.45
CA ASP A 376 14.60 -2.98 -13.84
C ASP A 376 15.19 -1.91 -12.92
N ASN A 377 15.19 -2.14 -11.60
CA ASN A 377 15.62 -1.14 -10.66
C ASN A 377 16.56 -1.66 -9.57
N PHE A 378 17.40 -0.75 -9.10
CA PHE A 378 18.35 -1.00 -8.04
C PHE A 378 18.40 0.19 -7.07
N GLY A 379 18.29 -0.09 -5.78
CA GLY A 379 18.47 0.87 -4.71
C GLY A 379 19.54 0.41 -3.72
N PHE A 380 20.43 1.31 -3.33
CA PHE A 380 21.40 1.07 -2.28
C PHE A 380 21.43 2.24 -1.31
N GLY A 381 21.50 1.93 -0.02
CA GLY A 381 21.49 3.00 0.96
C GLY A 381 21.94 2.58 2.34
N HIS A 382 22.00 3.57 3.20
CA HIS A 382 22.23 3.36 4.63
C HIS A 382 21.36 4.28 5.46
N ALA A 383 21.12 3.87 6.72
CA ALA A 383 20.43 4.64 7.73
C ALA A 383 21.18 4.55 9.04
N THR A 384 21.50 5.70 9.63
CA THR A 384 22.20 5.82 10.90
C THR A 384 21.31 6.51 11.91
N LEU A 385 21.22 5.98 13.12
CA LEU A 385 20.48 6.59 14.23
C LEU A 385 21.33 6.53 15.49
N LEU A 386 21.66 7.68 16.05
CA LEU A 386 22.30 7.84 17.35
C LEU A 386 21.26 8.34 18.35
N ARG A 387 21.08 7.62 19.44
CA ARG A 387 20.09 7.93 20.46
C ARG A 387 20.74 8.09 21.84
N TYR A 388 20.43 9.21 22.48
CA TYR A 388 20.68 9.46 23.89
C TYR A 388 19.40 9.24 24.70
N ARG A 389 19.50 8.49 25.78
CA ARG A 389 18.43 8.30 26.78
C ARG A 389 18.90 8.80 28.13
N GLY A 390 18.35 9.92 28.56
CA GLY A 390 18.50 10.46 29.90
C GLY A 390 17.26 10.27 30.74
N ASP A 391 17.26 10.78 31.95
CA ASP A 391 16.14 10.65 32.88
C ASP A 391 14.96 11.54 32.47
N ALA A 392 15.24 12.75 32.00
CA ALA A 392 14.24 13.71 31.52
C ALA A 392 14.40 14.03 30.03
N LEU A 393 15.58 13.90 29.46
CA LEU A 393 15.92 14.28 28.09
C LEU A 393 16.25 13.04 27.26
N ASN A 394 15.54 12.86 26.14
CA ASN A 394 15.89 11.93 25.09
C ASN A 394 16.24 12.70 23.81
N VAL A 395 17.35 12.34 23.18
CA VAL A 395 17.76 12.94 21.90
C VAL A 395 17.94 11.83 20.87
N SER A 396 17.45 12.05 19.67
CA SER A 396 17.65 11.18 18.52
C SER A 396 18.22 11.98 17.35
N LEU A 397 19.37 11.57 16.85
CA LEU A 397 20.00 12.12 15.66
C LEU A 397 19.98 11.04 14.57
N GLY A 398 19.35 11.30 13.45
CA GLY A 398 19.21 10.33 12.38
C GLY A 398 19.65 10.86 11.03
N GLY A 399 20.09 9.97 10.16
CA GLY A 399 20.44 10.29 8.78
C GLY A 399 20.29 9.08 7.86
N THR A 400 19.90 9.33 6.61
CA THR A 400 19.82 8.33 5.54
C THR A 400 20.44 8.85 4.26
N GLN A 401 21.00 7.93 3.50
CA GLN A 401 21.39 8.14 2.11
C GLN A 401 20.79 7.02 1.27
N LEU A 402 20.16 7.36 0.16
CA LEU A 402 19.67 6.43 -0.85
C LEU A 402 20.20 6.87 -2.21
N VAL A 403 20.74 5.92 -2.98
CA VAL A 403 20.99 6.03 -4.42
C VAL A 403 20.10 5.00 -5.09
N TYR A 404 19.31 5.44 -6.05
CA TYR A 404 18.38 4.60 -6.80
C TYR A 404 18.55 4.84 -8.28
N SER A 405 18.54 3.75 -9.07
CA SER A 405 18.44 3.77 -10.53
C SER A 405 17.25 2.92 -10.98
N GLY A 406 16.55 3.40 -12.01
CA GLY A 406 15.45 2.68 -12.63
C GLY A 406 15.54 2.77 -14.14
N ASP A 407 15.41 1.62 -14.81
CA ASP A 407 15.35 1.49 -16.27
C ASP A 407 13.95 1.04 -16.67
N HIS A 408 13.32 1.81 -17.55
CA HIS A 408 11.99 1.56 -18.12
C HIS A 408 12.13 1.33 -19.61
N PHE A 409 11.72 0.16 -20.09
CA PHE A 409 11.79 -0.16 -21.51
C PHE A 409 10.67 -1.07 -21.97
N GLY A 410 10.36 -1.02 -23.27
CA GLY A 410 9.33 -1.84 -23.87
C GLY A 410 9.88 -2.86 -24.84
N THR A 411 9.37 -4.10 -24.84
CA THR A 411 9.68 -5.15 -25.79
C THR A 411 8.41 -5.73 -26.44
N LEU A 412 8.53 -6.37 -27.57
CA LEU A 412 7.45 -6.89 -28.38
C LEU A 412 7.55 -8.42 -28.48
N PRO A 413 6.94 -9.18 -27.55
CA PRO A 413 6.93 -10.64 -27.63
C PRO A 413 6.31 -11.19 -28.92
N TRP A 414 5.31 -10.48 -29.47
CA TRP A 414 4.63 -10.89 -30.68
C TRP A 414 4.00 -9.71 -31.42
N LEU A 415 4.08 -9.71 -32.73
CA LEU A 415 3.36 -8.85 -33.67
C LEU A 415 2.77 -9.71 -34.79
N ARG A 416 1.54 -9.44 -35.22
CA ARG A 416 0.95 -10.11 -36.39
C ARG A 416 1.75 -9.80 -37.66
N PHE A 417 2.10 -8.53 -37.84
CA PHE A 417 3.02 -8.08 -38.87
C PHE A 417 4.28 -7.56 -38.20
N ASN A 418 5.39 -8.24 -38.39
CA ASN A 418 6.68 -7.87 -37.78
C ASN A 418 7.63 -7.30 -38.83
N PRO A 419 7.89 -5.97 -38.83
CA PRO A 419 8.81 -5.35 -39.79
C PRO A 419 10.26 -5.81 -39.69
N LEU A 420 10.68 -6.41 -38.57
CA LEU A 420 12.05 -6.89 -38.32
C LEU A 420 12.23 -8.38 -38.67
N GLY A 421 11.18 -9.15 -38.67
CA GLY A 421 11.18 -10.56 -39.09
C GLY A 421 10.55 -10.69 -40.48
N GLY A 422 11.10 -11.46 -41.35
CA GLY A 422 10.49 -11.69 -42.67
C GLY A 422 9.01 -12.15 -42.49
N LEU A 423 8.17 -11.71 -43.42
CA LEU A 423 6.78 -12.15 -43.50
C LEU A 423 6.78 -13.61 -43.94
N ASP A 424 6.61 -14.54 -43.01
CA ASP A 424 6.51 -15.96 -43.34
C ASP A 424 5.07 -16.40 -43.71
N GLY A 425 4.14 -15.44 -43.73
CA GLY A 425 2.74 -15.67 -44.13
C GLY A 425 1.93 -16.53 -43.15
N SER A 426 2.48 -16.92 -42.02
CA SER A 426 1.73 -17.67 -41.02
C SER A 426 0.70 -16.76 -40.34
N VAL A 427 -0.56 -17.16 -40.36
CA VAL A 427 -1.61 -16.50 -39.56
C VAL A 427 -1.45 -16.96 -38.12
N PRO A 428 -1.13 -16.04 -37.19
CA PRO A 428 -1.00 -16.45 -35.79
C PRO A 428 -2.31 -17.02 -35.27
N THR A 429 -2.23 -18.17 -34.65
CA THR A 429 -3.37 -18.70 -33.87
C THR A 429 -3.39 -18.04 -32.49
N TRP A 430 -4.56 -17.89 -31.91
CA TRP A 430 -4.77 -17.29 -30.57
C TRP A 430 -4.16 -18.09 -29.40
N ASP A 431 -3.47 -19.19 -29.69
CA ASP A 431 -2.86 -20.06 -28.66
C ASP A 431 -1.58 -19.48 -28.04
N GLY A 432 -1.24 -18.25 -28.36
CA GLY A 432 -0.11 -17.50 -27.82
C GLY A 432 0.83 -16.96 -28.90
N PRO A 433 1.73 -16.05 -28.54
CA PRO A 433 2.68 -15.46 -29.48
C PRO A 433 3.59 -16.53 -30.07
N GLN A 434 3.61 -16.61 -31.39
CA GLN A 434 4.49 -17.52 -32.11
C GLN A 434 5.92 -16.94 -32.15
N ALA A 435 6.91 -17.78 -31.88
CA ALA A 435 8.32 -17.35 -31.84
C ALA A 435 8.81 -16.72 -33.16
N THR A 436 8.22 -17.12 -34.29
CA THR A 436 8.55 -16.58 -35.62
C THR A 436 8.21 -15.10 -35.80
N ASN A 437 7.21 -14.59 -35.06
CA ASN A 437 6.78 -13.17 -35.12
C ASN A 437 7.26 -12.35 -33.92
N SER A 438 8.24 -12.85 -33.18
CA SER A 438 8.79 -12.16 -32.02
C SER A 438 9.75 -11.04 -32.47
N ALA A 439 9.60 -9.86 -31.87
CA ALA A 439 10.55 -8.77 -31.91
C ALA A 439 11.06 -8.45 -30.49
N SER A 440 11.26 -9.48 -29.66
CA SER A 440 11.60 -9.33 -28.24
C SER A 440 12.92 -8.64 -27.97
N ASP A 441 13.84 -8.63 -28.91
CA ASP A 441 15.11 -7.91 -28.81
C ASP A 441 14.99 -6.43 -29.19
N HIS A 442 13.87 -6.02 -29.82
CA HIS A 442 13.60 -4.63 -30.13
C HIS A 442 13.01 -3.91 -28.93
N GLN A 443 13.71 -2.88 -28.47
CA GLN A 443 13.19 -1.99 -27.44
C GLN A 443 12.50 -0.80 -28.12
N PHE A 444 11.17 -0.76 -28.07
CA PHE A 444 10.41 0.30 -28.75
C PHE A 444 10.39 1.61 -27.96
N TYR A 445 10.72 1.59 -26.69
CA TYR A 445 11.07 2.79 -25.89
C TYR A 445 12.10 2.40 -24.84
N HIS A 446 12.88 3.39 -24.39
CA HIS A 446 13.78 3.25 -23.26
C HIS A 446 13.95 4.58 -22.55
N GLY A 447 13.85 4.55 -21.24
CA GLY A 447 14.13 5.69 -20.38
C GLY A 447 14.76 5.24 -19.08
N SER A 448 15.65 6.05 -18.54
CA SER A 448 16.32 5.78 -17.28
C SER A 448 16.15 6.93 -16.30
N SER A 449 16.29 6.62 -15.03
CA SER A 449 16.29 7.61 -13.97
C SER A 449 17.36 7.34 -12.93
N LEU A 450 17.82 8.41 -12.29
CA LEU A 450 18.73 8.35 -11.15
C LEU A 450 18.23 9.31 -10.06
N LYS A 451 18.00 8.78 -8.87
CA LYS A 451 17.59 9.56 -7.71
C LYS A 451 18.57 9.39 -6.57
N ASN A 452 19.06 10.52 -6.05
CA ASN A 452 19.87 10.58 -4.85
C ASN A 452 19.08 11.32 -3.78
N GLU A 453 18.86 10.67 -2.65
CA GLU A 453 18.18 11.27 -1.51
C GLU A 453 19.08 11.20 -0.27
N PHE A 454 19.32 12.37 0.33
CA PHE A 454 19.92 12.50 1.64
C PHE A 454 18.90 13.11 2.59
N SER A 455 18.69 12.50 3.75
CA SER A 455 17.85 13.04 4.80
C SER A 455 18.57 12.97 6.13
N SER A 456 18.45 14.02 6.94
CA SER A 456 18.96 14.05 8.31
C SER A 456 17.93 14.69 9.23
N PHE A 457 17.86 14.25 10.47
CA PHE A 457 17.02 14.87 11.49
C PHE A 457 17.65 14.85 12.87
N GLY A 458 17.23 15.84 13.67
CA GLY A 458 17.50 15.91 15.10
C GLY A 458 16.20 16.07 15.86
N ARG A 459 15.91 15.17 16.79
CA ARG A 459 14.75 15.22 17.67
C ARG A 459 15.16 15.21 19.12
N ALA A 460 14.58 16.13 19.91
CA ALA A 460 14.70 16.20 21.34
C ALA A 460 13.32 16.04 21.99
N GLU A 461 13.24 15.18 22.99
CA GLU A 461 12.05 14.93 23.81
C GLU A 461 12.44 15.23 25.27
N TYR A 462 11.73 16.16 25.93
CA TYR A 462 12.04 16.58 27.29
C TYR A 462 10.81 16.47 28.19
N THR A 463 10.92 15.70 29.26
CA THR A 463 9.85 15.54 30.26
C THR A 463 10.08 16.49 31.42
N LEU A 464 9.13 17.41 31.64
CA LEU A 464 9.10 18.35 32.75
C LEU A 464 7.89 18.12 33.63
N GLY A 465 8.03 17.29 34.63
CA GLY A 465 6.94 16.88 35.51
C GLY A 465 5.85 16.13 34.72
N ARG A 466 4.72 16.80 34.46
CA ARG A 466 3.61 16.26 33.68
C ARG A 466 3.58 16.71 32.21
N LEU A 467 4.55 17.49 31.81
CA LEU A 467 4.67 18.00 30.44
C LEU A 467 5.74 17.22 29.69
N ASP A 468 5.40 16.68 28.54
CA ASP A 468 6.34 16.15 27.56
C ASP A 468 6.44 17.14 26.39
N LEU A 469 7.62 17.63 26.13
CA LEU A 469 7.95 18.58 25.07
C LEU A 469 8.72 17.88 23.97
N MET A 470 8.44 18.19 22.72
CA MET A 470 9.18 17.64 21.57
C MET A 470 9.53 18.75 20.59
N ALA A 471 10.78 18.71 20.11
CA ALA A 471 11.23 19.45 18.93
C ALA A 471 11.89 18.45 17.96
N ASP A 472 11.58 18.55 16.68
CA ASP A 472 12.05 17.65 15.63
C ASP A 472 12.33 18.47 14.37
N LEU A 473 13.58 18.49 13.91
CA LEU A 473 14.03 19.24 12.74
C LEU A 473 14.58 18.28 11.71
N GLN A 474 14.05 18.30 10.49
CA GLN A 474 14.51 17.46 9.40
C GLN A 474 14.95 18.31 8.21
N LEU A 475 16.07 17.93 7.61
CA LEU A 475 16.59 18.44 6.35
C LEU A 475 16.61 17.30 5.33
N ARG A 476 16.03 17.50 4.14
CA ARG A 476 16.10 16.56 3.02
C ARG A 476 16.71 17.25 1.81
N ARG A 477 17.63 16.58 1.15
CA ARG A 477 18.19 16.98 -0.14
C ARG A 477 17.94 15.87 -1.14
N ILE A 478 17.34 16.21 -2.28
CA ILE A 478 16.99 15.28 -3.33
C ILE A 478 17.53 15.81 -4.65
N SER A 479 18.26 14.96 -5.36
CA SER A 479 18.61 15.16 -6.76
C SER A 479 17.91 14.07 -7.54
N TYR A 480 17.14 14.46 -8.54
CA TYR A 480 16.35 13.53 -9.34
C TYR A 480 16.40 13.89 -10.81
N MET A 481 16.94 12.98 -11.61
CA MET A 481 17.06 13.14 -13.06
C MET A 481 16.45 11.94 -13.77
N GLY A 482 15.87 12.19 -14.94
CA GLY A 482 15.35 11.14 -15.81
C GLY A 482 15.38 11.60 -17.25
N SER A 483 15.71 10.69 -18.14
CA SER A 483 15.80 10.97 -19.58
C SER A 483 15.48 9.73 -20.41
N GLY A 484 14.88 9.92 -21.56
CA GLY A 484 14.58 8.86 -22.51
C GLY A 484 13.33 9.12 -23.31
N THR A 485 12.81 8.06 -23.91
CA THR A 485 11.49 8.07 -24.57
C THR A 485 10.48 7.30 -23.73
N ASP A 486 9.22 7.73 -23.76
CA ASP A 486 8.12 6.98 -23.18
C ASP A 486 7.38 6.16 -24.24
N VAL A 487 6.35 5.44 -23.86
CA VAL A 487 5.59 4.49 -24.68
C VAL A 487 4.99 5.09 -25.95
N ASP A 488 4.68 6.37 -25.93
CA ASP A 488 4.15 7.15 -27.06
C ASP A 488 5.26 7.78 -27.95
N GLN A 489 6.51 7.37 -27.75
CA GLN A 489 7.70 7.93 -28.40
C GLN A 489 8.00 9.39 -28.02
N LYS A 490 7.32 9.92 -27.00
CA LYS A 490 7.60 11.26 -26.50
C LYS A 490 8.92 11.26 -25.73
N PHE A 491 9.84 12.11 -26.15
CA PHE A 491 11.09 12.33 -25.42
C PHE A 491 10.82 13.16 -24.16
N TYR A 492 11.38 12.73 -23.04
CA TYR A 492 11.38 13.49 -21.79
C TYR A 492 12.81 13.64 -21.26
N ASN A 493 13.06 14.74 -20.59
CA ASN A 493 14.31 15.01 -19.89
C ASN A 493 14.03 15.96 -18.73
N PHE A 494 14.35 15.54 -17.51
CA PHE A 494 14.26 16.40 -16.34
C PHE A 494 15.46 16.18 -15.42
N ASP A 495 15.94 17.30 -14.85
CA ASP A 495 16.98 17.33 -13.80
C ASP A 495 16.54 18.33 -12.74
N THR A 496 16.24 17.82 -11.54
CA THR A 496 15.67 18.61 -10.46
C THR A 496 16.43 18.40 -9.17
N ASN A 497 16.55 19.48 -8.40
CA ASN A 497 17.21 19.48 -7.12
C ASN A 497 16.34 20.18 -6.08
N TYR A 498 16.05 19.50 -4.97
CA TYR A 498 15.24 20.02 -3.90
C TYR A 498 15.99 20.02 -2.60
N VAL A 499 15.77 21.05 -1.78
CA VAL A 499 16.19 21.11 -0.39
C VAL A 499 14.99 21.46 0.45
N PHE A 500 14.59 20.56 1.32
CA PHE A 500 13.40 20.71 2.17
C PHE A 500 13.79 20.79 3.64
N PHE A 501 13.21 21.78 4.32
CA PHE A 501 13.30 21.90 5.77
C PHE A 501 11.94 21.64 6.38
N ASN A 502 11.84 20.64 7.26
CA ASN A 502 10.62 20.12 7.85
C ASN A 502 10.67 20.21 9.38
N PRO A 503 10.43 21.39 9.97
CA PRO A 503 10.37 21.57 11.42
C PRO A 503 9.07 21.01 11.99
N LYS A 504 9.16 20.45 13.21
CA LYS A 504 8.02 19.93 13.96
C LYS A 504 8.20 20.21 15.44
N ALA A 505 7.11 20.48 16.14
CA ALA A 505 7.10 20.68 17.57
C ALA A 505 5.81 20.13 18.18
N GLY A 506 5.85 19.76 19.43
CA GLY A 506 4.67 19.27 20.11
C GLY A 506 4.81 19.31 21.63
N VAL A 507 3.66 19.30 22.29
CA VAL A 507 3.52 19.24 23.74
C VAL A 507 2.44 18.24 24.11
N ALA A 508 2.71 17.42 25.13
CA ALA A 508 1.69 16.61 25.79
C ALA A 508 1.65 16.92 27.28
N TYR A 509 0.45 16.99 27.84
CA TYR A 509 0.21 17.13 29.26
C TYR A 509 -0.42 15.85 29.80
N CYS A 510 0.32 15.12 30.63
CA CYS A 510 -0.15 13.93 31.33
C CYS A 510 -0.87 14.33 32.61
N GLY A 511 -2.18 14.55 32.51
CA GLY A 511 -3.04 14.94 33.61
C GLY A 511 -3.30 13.84 34.63
N PRO A 512 -4.01 14.11 35.71
CA PRO A 512 -4.43 13.12 36.69
C PRO A 512 -5.44 12.14 36.08
N GLU A 513 -5.62 10.99 36.75
CA GLU A 513 -6.64 9.99 36.41
C GLU A 513 -6.62 9.49 34.98
N GLY A 514 -5.46 9.49 34.31
CA GLY A 514 -5.28 8.99 32.93
C GLY A 514 -5.80 9.89 31.82
N TRP A 515 -5.95 11.20 32.07
CA TRP A 515 -6.14 12.20 31.02
C TRP A 515 -4.81 12.59 30.37
N THR A 516 -4.80 12.71 29.06
CA THR A 516 -3.67 13.25 28.31
C THR A 516 -4.17 14.23 27.27
N GLY A 517 -3.66 15.46 27.30
CA GLY A 517 -3.87 16.47 26.25
C GLY A 517 -2.63 16.57 25.37
N ARG A 518 -2.80 16.74 24.06
CA ARG A 518 -1.69 16.86 23.09
C ARG A 518 -1.94 18.01 22.13
N ALA A 519 -0.87 18.71 21.76
CA ALA A 519 -0.89 19.65 20.65
C ALA A 519 0.43 19.55 19.89
N SER A 520 0.37 19.61 18.57
CA SER A 520 1.57 19.60 17.73
C SER A 520 1.39 20.40 16.45
N VAL A 521 2.51 20.86 15.90
CA VAL A 521 2.60 21.49 14.59
C VAL A 521 3.75 20.82 13.82
N ALA A 522 3.52 20.55 12.55
CA ALA A 522 4.51 19.93 11.68
C ALA A 522 4.45 20.53 10.27
N VAL A 523 5.62 20.71 9.67
CA VAL A 523 5.76 21.06 8.26
C VAL A 523 6.36 19.88 7.53
N ALA A 524 5.81 19.53 6.37
CA ALA A 524 6.40 18.57 5.45
C ALA A 524 6.38 19.09 4.02
N ASN A 525 7.42 18.73 3.27
CA ASN A 525 7.55 19.02 1.85
C ASN A 525 7.79 17.71 1.10
N ARG A 526 7.35 17.65 -0.16
CA ARG A 526 7.45 16.48 -0.99
C ARG A 526 7.67 16.87 -2.46
N GLU A 527 8.61 16.19 -3.08
CA GLU A 527 8.91 16.32 -4.50
C GLU A 527 7.84 15.60 -5.35
N PRO A 528 7.64 16.03 -6.64
CA PRO A 528 6.83 15.30 -7.60
C PRO A 528 7.41 13.92 -7.91
N ILE A 529 6.56 13.01 -8.39
CA ILE A 529 6.95 11.66 -8.82
C ILE A 529 7.29 11.65 -10.32
N ARG A 530 7.87 10.53 -10.80
CA ARG A 530 8.30 10.39 -12.20
C ARG A 530 7.16 10.70 -13.20
N SER A 531 5.98 10.15 -12.99
CA SER A 531 4.85 10.38 -13.88
C SER A 531 4.39 11.84 -13.90
N ASP A 532 4.51 12.58 -12.80
CA ASP A 532 4.19 14.01 -12.79
C ASP A 532 5.06 14.82 -13.75
N PHE A 533 6.32 14.41 -13.97
CA PHE A 533 7.21 15.08 -14.94
C PHE A 533 6.95 14.66 -16.38
N ILE A 534 6.45 13.44 -16.62
CA ILE A 534 6.23 12.89 -17.96
C ILE A 534 4.83 13.26 -18.47
N ASP A 535 3.81 13.11 -17.61
CA ASP A 535 2.40 13.25 -18.02
C ASP A 535 1.94 14.73 -18.07
N ASN A 536 2.63 15.64 -17.37
CA ASN A 536 2.26 17.05 -17.36
C ASN A 536 3.01 17.88 -18.40
N VAL A 537 2.28 18.76 -19.09
CA VAL A 537 2.85 19.75 -20.00
C VAL A 537 3.66 20.82 -19.26
N THR A 538 3.21 21.18 -18.06
CA THR A 538 3.86 22.16 -17.18
C THR A 538 4.66 21.45 -16.11
N ALA A 539 5.91 21.89 -15.88
CA ALA A 539 6.76 21.32 -14.84
C ALA A 539 6.06 21.33 -13.47
N PRO A 540 5.93 20.17 -12.81
CA PRO A 540 5.23 20.07 -11.53
C PRO A 540 6.02 20.74 -10.42
N ARG A 541 5.31 21.37 -9.47
CA ARG A 541 5.91 21.97 -8.27
C ARG A 541 5.86 21.01 -7.10
N PRO A 542 6.84 21.10 -6.15
CA PRO A 542 6.80 20.32 -4.92
C PRO A 542 5.63 20.76 -4.04
N GLU A 543 5.03 19.79 -3.37
CA GLU A 543 3.95 20.00 -2.40
C GLU A 543 4.50 20.42 -1.04
N ARG A 544 3.76 21.28 -0.33
CA ARG A 544 4.02 21.61 1.08
C ARG A 544 2.75 21.50 1.91
N VAL A 545 2.86 20.94 3.11
CA VAL A 545 1.78 20.90 4.10
C VAL A 545 2.25 21.47 5.45
N MET A 546 1.37 22.22 6.09
CA MET A 546 1.45 22.56 7.50
C MET A 546 0.30 21.86 8.23
N ASP A 547 0.63 21.00 9.20
CA ASP A 547 -0.30 20.16 9.93
C ASP A 547 -0.33 20.56 11.41
N PHE A 548 -1.52 20.93 11.91
CA PHE A 548 -1.78 21.20 13.31
C PHE A 548 -2.66 20.09 13.87
N GLU A 549 -2.25 19.50 14.98
CA GLU A 549 -2.97 18.41 15.65
C GLU A 549 -3.28 18.79 17.10
N PHE A 550 -4.51 18.54 17.52
CA PHE A 550 -4.96 18.74 18.89
C PHE A 550 -5.70 17.48 19.36
N GLY A 551 -5.15 16.79 20.34
CA GLY A 551 -5.71 15.54 20.84
C GLY A 551 -6.00 15.57 22.32
N ILE A 552 -7.06 14.89 22.73
CA ILE A 552 -7.36 14.57 24.11
C ILE A 552 -7.64 13.08 24.24
N GLU A 553 -7.03 12.45 25.22
CA GLU A 553 -7.17 11.02 25.51
C GLU A 553 -7.59 10.84 26.96
N LYS A 554 -8.50 9.91 27.21
CA LYS A 554 -8.83 9.38 28.52
C LYS A 554 -8.55 7.89 28.55
N ARG A 555 -7.79 7.45 29.55
CA ARG A 555 -7.51 6.04 29.81
C ARG A 555 -7.91 5.68 31.25
N ALA A 556 -8.69 4.63 31.38
CA ALA A 556 -9.07 4.01 32.62
C ALA A 556 -9.01 2.48 32.48
N ASP A 557 -9.16 1.71 33.55
CA ASP A 557 -8.97 0.25 33.54
C ASP A 557 -9.78 -0.47 32.46
N ARG A 558 -11.03 -0.07 32.25
CA ARG A 558 -11.97 -0.70 31.31
C ARG A 558 -12.44 0.23 30.19
N PHE A 559 -11.89 1.42 30.10
CA PHE A 559 -12.31 2.43 29.13
C PHE A 559 -11.12 3.20 28.57
N TRP A 560 -11.11 3.34 27.27
CA TRP A 560 -10.21 4.23 26.54
C TRP A 560 -11.01 5.05 25.54
N ALA A 561 -10.73 6.34 25.44
CA ALA A 561 -11.28 7.21 24.41
C ALA A 561 -10.26 8.26 23.97
N GLU A 562 -10.31 8.62 22.70
CA GLU A 562 -9.48 9.65 22.09
C GLU A 562 -10.35 10.51 21.18
N ALA A 563 -10.13 11.83 21.24
CA ALA A 563 -10.60 12.78 20.25
C ALA A 563 -9.39 13.54 19.71
N ASN A 564 -9.29 13.65 18.39
CA ASN A 564 -8.20 14.34 17.71
C ASN A 564 -8.76 15.26 16.62
N VAL A 565 -8.39 16.55 16.67
CA VAL A 565 -8.67 17.54 15.61
C VAL A 565 -7.40 17.73 14.81
N TYR A 566 -7.50 17.69 13.48
CA TYR A 566 -6.40 18.01 12.58
C TYR A 566 -6.77 19.14 11.62
N LEU A 567 -5.79 19.99 11.33
CA LEU A 567 -5.88 21.10 10.38
C LEU A 567 -4.65 21.05 9.49
N MET A 568 -4.81 20.54 8.26
CA MET A 568 -3.74 20.37 7.29
C MET A 568 -3.93 21.39 6.16
N GLU A 569 -3.04 22.37 6.08
CA GLU A 569 -3.05 23.45 5.09
C GLU A 569 -1.97 23.19 4.04
N TYR A 570 -2.37 23.12 2.77
CA TYR A 570 -1.50 22.77 1.65
C TYR A 570 -1.19 23.96 0.76
N GLN A 571 0.03 23.97 0.25
CA GLN A 571 0.49 24.82 -0.87
C GLN A 571 0.94 23.89 -2.00
N ASP A 572 0.58 24.23 -3.23
CA ASP A 572 0.93 23.52 -4.45
C ASP A 572 0.64 22.01 -4.38
N GLN A 573 -0.47 21.60 -3.74
CA GLN A 573 -0.84 20.19 -3.66
C GLN A 573 -1.06 19.61 -5.06
N LEU A 574 -0.46 18.45 -5.33
CA LEU A 574 -0.73 17.66 -6.53
C LEU A 574 -2.00 16.85 -6.32
N VAL A 575 -3.10 17.27 -6.92
CA VAL A 575 -4.40 16.61 -6.83
C VAL A 575 -4.71 15.83 -8.10
N PRO A 576 -5.43 14.67 -8.02
CA PRO A 576 -5.88 13.96 -9.21
C PRO A 576 -6.76 14.87 -10.07
N THR A 577 -6.55 14.86 -11.39
CA THR A 577 -7.41 15.56 -12.35
C THR A 577 -8.76 14.84 -12.58
N GLY A 578 -8.82 13.55 -12.24
CA GLY A 578 -9.87 12.64 -12.60
C GLY A 578 -9.45 11.66 -13.70
N ALA A 579 -8.52 12.06 -14.58
CA ALA A 579 -8.00 11.23 -15.66
C ALA A 579 -6.94 10.22 -15.19
N LEU A 580 -6.80 9.15 -15.97
CA LEU A 580 -5.72 8.16 -15.84
C LEU A 580 -4.78 8.24 -17.04
N ASN A 581 -3.53 7.89 -16.83
CA ASN A 581 -2.62 7.62 -17.92
C ASN A 581 -2.83 6.20 -18.50
N ASP A 582 -2.05 5.81 -19.50
CA ASP A 582 -2.19 4.53 -20.23
C ASP A 582 -1.94 3.25 -19.39
N VAL A 583 -1.50 3.40 -18.14
CA VAL A 583 -1.29 2.31 -17.19
C VAL A 583 -2.23 2.37 -15.96
N GLY A 584 -3.26 3.23 -16.02
CA GLY A 584 -4.24 3.37 -14.95
C GLY A 584 -3.75 4.18 -13.76
N ALA A 585 -2.61 4.89 -13.86
CA ALA A 585 -2.17 5.81 -12.82
C ALA A 585 -2.86 7.17 -12.95
N LEU A 586 -3.20 7.77 -11.80
CA LEU A 586 -3.88 9.07 -11.74
C LEU A 586 -2.96 10.19 -12.25
N ILE A 587 -3.40 10.91 -13.27
CA ILE A 587 -2.78 12.17 -13.70
C ILE A 587 -3.09 13.25 -12.67
N ARG A 588 -2.08 14.03 -12.29
CA ARG A 588 -2.20 15.04 -11.22
C ARG A 588 -1.77 16.42 -11.69
N THR A 589 -2.36 17.45 -11.10
CA THR A 589 -1.99 18.85 -11.31
C THR A 589 -1.83 19.58 -9.98
N ASN A 590 -0.98 20.62 -9.94
CA ASN A 590 -0.81 21.44 -8.75
C ASN A 590 -2.00 22.40 -8.58
N VAL A 591 -2.58 22.41 -7.39
CA VAL A 591 -3.52 23.46 -6.95
C VAL A 591 -2.83 24.36 -5.93
N ALA A 592 -3.00 25.68 -6.06
CA ALA A 592 -2.25 26.65 -5.27
C ALA A 592 -2.51 26.49 -3.76
N GLN A 593 -3.77 26.29 -3.37
CA GLN A 593 -4.20 26.17 -1.97
C GLN A 593 -5.30 25.12 -1.83
N SER A 594 -5.16 24.29 -0.82
CA SER A 594 -6.18 23.31 -0.41
C SER A 594 -6.04 23.03 1.09
N HIS A 595 -7.07 22.42 1.68
CA HIS A 595 -6.99 21.99 3.07
C HIS A 595 -7.69 20.67 3.32
N ARG A 596 -7.25 19.99 4.38
CA ARG A 596 -7.92 18.85 4.99
C ARG A 596 -8.06 19.12 6.48
N ARG A 597 -9.29 19.21 6.96
CA ARG A 597 -9.60 19.51 8.36
C ARG A 597 -10.60 18.50 8.87
N GLY A 598 -10.41 18.00 10.09
CA GLY A 598 -11.34 17.00 10.59
C GLY A 598 -11.22 16.72 12.08
N LEU A 599 -12.22 15.98 12.54
CA LEU A 599 -12.34 15.43 13.88
C LEU A 599 -12.34 13.91 13.78
N GLU A 600 -11.38 13.27 14.45
CA GLU A 600 -11.29 11.82 14.62
C GLU A 600 -11.65 11.48 16.07
N LEU A 601 -12.60 10.58 16.24
CA LEU A 601 -13.04 10.06 17.54
C LEU A 601 -12.78 8.56 17.57
N ALA A 602 -12.28 8.02 18.69
CA ALA A 602 -12.16 6.59 18.89
C ALA A 602 -12.43 6.25 20.37
N ALA A 603 -13.06 5.11 20.60
CA ALA A 603 -13.29 4.62 21.94
C ALA A 603 -13.30 3.09 22.02
N VAL A 604 -12.86 2.56 23.14
CA VAL A 604 -12.94 1.12 23.51
C VAL A 604 -13.43 1.02 24.94
N TRP A 605 -14.44 0.19 25.14
CA TRP A 605 -15.01 -0.11 26.43
C TRP A 605 -15.09 -1.61 26.66
N SER A 606 -14.63 -2.08 27.85
CA SER A 606 -14.67 -3.47 28.27
C SER A 606 -15.64 -3.61 29.45
N PRO A 607 -16.98 -3.75 29.19
CA PRO A 607 -17.98 -3.85 30.29
C PRO A 607 -17.74 -5.04 31.18
N SER A 608 -17.11 -6.09 30.67
CA SER A 608 -16.68 -7.26 31.41
C SER A 608 -15.44 -7.88 30.80
N ASP A 609 -14.85 -8.88 31.40
CA ASP A 609 -13.70 -9.61 30.85
C ASP A 609 -14.06 -10.43 29.60
N ALA A 610 -15.36 -10.71 29.41
CA ALA A 610 -15.86 -11.42 28.23
C ALA A 610 -16.19 -10.49 27.05
N TRP A 611 -16.49 -9.23 27.28
CA TRP A 611 -16.97 -8.30 26.24
C TRP A 611 -16.07 -7.09 26.06
N ARG A 612 -15.80 -6.77 24.82
CA ARG A 612 -15.14 -5.51 24.40
C ARG A 612 -15.96 -4.89 23.28
N LEU A 613 -16.24 -3.62 23.43
CA LEU A 613 -16.94 -2.80 22.43
C LEU A 613 -16.02 -1.67 22.03
N GLY A 614 -16.02 -1.30 20.76
CA GLY A 614 -15.23 -0.16 20.33
C GLY A 614 -15.66 0.36 18.98
N GLY A 615 -15.08 1.47 18.62
CA GLY A 615 -15.34 2.10 17.34
C GLY A 615 -14.57 3.38 17.15
N ASN A 616 -14.69 3.92 15.97
CA ASN A 616 -14.18 5.23 15.62
C ASN A 616 -15.12 5.92 14.63
N ALA A 617 -15.04 7.23 14.59
CA ALA A 617 -15.73 8.07 13.62
C ALA A 617 -14.80 9.21 13.19
N THR A 618 -14.88 9.57 11.92
CA THR A 618 -14.19 10.71 11.34
C THR A 618 -15.22 11.60 10.63
N LEU A 619 -15.17 12.89 10.93
CA LEU A 619 -15.86 13.93 10.19
C LEU A 619 -14.81 14.89 9.64
N SER A 620 -14.84 15.16 8.35
CA SER A 620 -13.81 15.97 7.70
C SER A 620 -14.36 16.90 6.62
N SER A 621 -13.63 17.97 6.38
CA SER A 621 -13.79 18.86 5.23
C SER A 621 -12.48 18.91 4.47
N ASN A 622 -12.52 18.46 3.22
CA ASN A 622 -11.35 18.35 2.34
C ASN A 622 -11.65 19.19 1.09
N ARG A 623 -11.03 20.38 0.96
CA ARG A 623 -11.42 21.37 -0.05
C ARG A 623 -10.21 21.95 -0.79
N ILE A 624 -10.43 22.25 -2.06
CA ILE A 624 -9.53 23.03 -2.92
C ILE A 624 -10.09 24.43 -3.05
N ALA A 625 -9.25 25.44 -2.85
CA ALA A 625 -9.69 26.84 -2.93
C ALA A 625 -10.14 27.21 -4.34
N SER A 626 -9.37 26.81 -5.35
CA SER A 626 -9.69 27.00 -6.77
C SER A 626 -9.14 25.84 -7.59
N PHE A 627 -9.97 25.24 -8.43
CA PHE A 627 -9.64 24.13 -9.33
C PHE A 627 -10.07 24.51 -10.76
N GLU A 628 -9.15 24.37 -11.72
CA GLU A 628 -9.44 24.57 -13.15
C GLU A 628 -9.58 23.19 -13.79
N GLU A 629 -10.76 22.91 -14.34
CA GLU A 629 -11.02 21.75 -15.19
C GLU A 629 -10.79 22.14 -16.63
N VAL A 630 -10.09 21.31 -17.39
CA VAL A 630 -9.85 21.48 -18.81
C VAL A 630 -10.49 20.31 -19.55
N LEU A 631 -11.47 20.60 -20.40
CA LEU A 631 -12.13 19.62 -21.26
C LEU A 631 -11.85 19.95 -22.72
N PHE A 632 -11.68 18.94 -23.55
CA PHE A 632 -11.52 19.11 -24.99
C PHE A 632 -12.89 18.98 -25.67
N ASP A 633 -13.25 19.98 -26.50
CA ASP A 633 -14.41 19.88 -27.38
C ASP A 633 -13.97 19.32 -28.73
N TYR A 634 -14.47 18.11 -29.05
CA TYR A 634 -14.04 17.38 -30.24
C TYR A 634 -14.65 17.92 -31.55
N LEU A 635 -15.77 18.68 -31.49
CA LEU A 635 -16.34 19.27 -32.70
C LEU A 635 -15.61 20.57 -33.07
N ASP A 636 -15.39 21.42 -32.06
CA ASP A 636 -14.74 22.73 -32.27
C ASP A 636 -13.22 22.66 -32.19
N GLU A 637 -12.66 21.50 -31.79
CA GLU A 637 -11.21 21.24 -31.62
C GLU A 637 -10.53 22.24 -30.64
N VAL A 638 -11.24 22.63 -29.56
CA VAL A 638 -10.77 23.62 -28.59
C VAL A 638 -10.79 23.06 -27.16
N GLU A 639 -9.88 23.61 -26.34
CA GLU A 639 -9.93 23.40 -24.89
C GLU A 639 -10.92 24.38 -24.23
N VAL A 640 -11.86 23.83 -23.47
CA VAL A 640 -12.78 24.61 -22.66
C VAL A 640 -12.34 24.52 -21.19
N ARG A 641 -12.10 25.69 -20.58
CA ARG A 641 -11.60 25.80 -19.20
C ARG A 641 -12.69 26.32 -18.28
N THR A 642 -12.95 25.60 -17.20
CA THR A 642 -13.95 25.96 -16.18
C THR A 642 -13.28 26.03 -14.83
N VAL A 643 -13.46 27.18 -14.14
CA VAL A 643 -12.90 27.37 -12.80
C VAL A 643 -13.95 27.13 -11.75
N TYR A 644 -13.67 26.24 -10.83
CA TYR A 644 -14.48 25.90 -9.67
C TYR A 644 -13.82 26.44 -8.40
N THR A 645 -14.60 26.82 -7.40
CA THR A 645 -14.09 27.34 -6.14
C THR A 645 -14.65 26.56 -4.95
N ASN A 646 -13.84 26.39 -3.91
CA ASN A 646 -14.19 25.67 -2.67
C ASN A 646 -14.73 24.25 -2.93
N THR A 647 -14.10 23.52 -3.83
CA THR A 647 -14.54 22.18 -4.27
C THR A 647 -13.98 21.06 -3.41
N PRO A 648 -14.63 19.90 -3.34
CA PRO A 648 -14.10 18.74 -2.62
C PRO A 648 -12.85 18.19 -3.31
N ILE A 649 -11.95 17.64 -2.52
CA ILE A 649 -10.82 16.84 -3.05
C ILE A 649 -11.31 15.45 -3.41
N ALA A 650 -10.97 14.96 -4.59
CA ALA A 650 -11.33 13.62 -5.08
C ALA A 650 -10.99 12.52 -4.07
N LEU A 651 -11.83 11.48 -4.01
CA LEU A 651 -11.68 10.28 -3.19
C LEU A 651 -11.42 10.55 -1.69
N SER A 652 -12.01 11.64 -1.18
CA SER A 652 -11.87 12.10 0.21
C SER A 652 -13.23 12.22 0.89
N PRO A 653 -13.77 11.12 1.46
CA PRO A 653 -15.08 11.13 2.08
C PRO A 653 -15.14 12.05 3.31
N GLU A 654 -16.23 12.78 3.47
CA GLU A 654 -16.41 13.73 4.59
C GLU A 654 -16.79 13.04 5.90
N ALA A 655 -17.38 11.85 5.83
CA ALA A 655 -17.77 11.08 7.00
C ALA A 655 -17.43 9.61 6.83
N MET A 656 -16.81 9.01 7.84
CA MET A 656 -16.55 7.57 7.88
C MET A 656 -16.47 7.08 9.33
N GLY A 657 -16.62 5.78 9.53
CA GLY A 657 -16.47 5.21 10.85
C GLY A 657 -16.59 3.70 10.89
N ASN A 658 -16.17 3.16 12.02
CA ASN A 658 -16.22 1.74 12.31
C ASN A 658 -16.80 1.53 13.71
N ALA A 659 -17.59 0.47 13.88
CA ALA A 659 -18.06 0.02 15.19
C ALA A 659 -17.89 -1.50 15.30
N TRP A 660 -17.44 -1.99 16.45
CA TRP A 660 -17.24 -3.41 16.62
C TRP A 660 -17.60 -3.88 18.03
N ALA A 661 -18.00 -5.14 18.11
CA ALA A 661 -18.21 -5.88 19.37
C ALA A 661 -17.41 -7.17 19.29
N GLU A 662 -16.68 -7.47 20.35
CA GLU A 662 -15.89 -8.69 20.51
C GLU A 662 -16.32 -9.38 21.81
N TRP A 663 -16.67 -10.67 21.69
CA TRP A 663 -16.92 -11.56 22.82
C TRP A 663 -15.84 -12.62 22.89
N GLN A 664 -15.40 -12.96 24.11
CA GLN A 664 -14.41 -14.03 24.32
C GLN A 664 -14.76 -14.86 25.54
N HIS A 665 -14.62 -16.20 25.41
CA HIS A 665 -14.82 -17.13 26.51
C HIS A 665 -14.05 -18.43 26.26
N LYS A 666 -13.20 -18.86 27.20
CA LYS A 666 -12.49 -20.17 27.19
C LYS A 666 -11.84 -20.54 25.85
N GLY A 667 -11.11 -19.61 25.24
CA GLY A 667 -10.42 -19.84 23.96
C GLY A 667 -11.28 -19.61 22.71
N LEU A 668 -12.59 -19.43 22.85
CA LEU A 668 -13.48 -19.02 21.78
C LEU A 668 -13.62 -17.49 21.77
N SER A 669 -13.54 -16.86 20.60
CA SER A 669 -13.86 -15.45 20.46
C SER A 669 -14.65 -15.21 19.18
N ALA A 670 -15.63 -14.30 19.28
CA ALA A 670 -16.45 -13.85 18.17
C ALA A 670 -16.38 -12.32 18.08
N ARG A 671 -16.20 -11.78 16.88
CA ARG A 671 -16.17 -10.34 16.65
C ARG A 671 -17.06 -10.02 15.45
N ALA A 672 -17.86 -8.97 15.58
CA ALA A 672 -18.57 -8.34 14.47
C ALA A 672 -18.08 -6.91 14.32
N THR A 673 -17.89 -6.45 13.08
CA THR A 673 -17.41 -5.11 12.76
C THR A 673 -18.29 -4.50 11.66
N LEU A 674 -18.82 -3.32 11.91
CA LEU A 674 -19.51 -2.48 10.93
C LEU A 674 -18.52 -1.45 10.41
N HIS A 675 -18.40 -1.34 9.08
CA HIS A 675 -17.68 -0.28 8.38
C HIS A 675 -18.68 0.62 7.65
N SER A 676 -18.49 1.92 7.70
CA SER A 676 -19.32 2.91 7.00
C SER A 676 -18.42 3.98 6.38
N VAL A 677 -18.60 4.24 5.09
CA VAL A 677 -17.89 5.29 4.36
C VAL A 677 -18.91 6.12 3.60
N GLY A 678 -18.80 7.43 3.72
CA GLY A 678 -19.66 8.39 3.03
C GLY A 678 -19.35 8.50 1.54
N ARG A 679 -20.05 9.41 0.87
CA ARG A 679 -19.86 9.71 -0.55
C ARG A 679 -18.41 10.14 -0.83
N GLN A 680 -17.89 9.75 -1.98
CA GLN A 680 -16.58 10.17 -2.49
C GLN A 680 -16.75 10.70 -3.92
N TYR A 681 -16.18 11.86 -4.21
CA TYR A 681 -16.17 12.40 -5.57
C TYR A 681 -15.04 11.75 -6.37
N LEU A 682 -15.27 11.50 -7.66
CA LEU A 682 -14.27 10.89 -8.56
C LEU A 682 -13.25 11.93 -9.06
N ASP A 683 -13.66 13.20 -9.12
CA ASP A 683 -12.82 14.34 -9.47
C ASP A 683 -12.95 15.49 -8.45
N ASN A 684 -12.34 16.64 -8.78
CA ASN A 684 -12.32 17.80 -7.90
C ASN A 684 -13.41 18.85 -8.22
N THR A 685 -14.39 18.57 -9.04
CA THR A 685 -15.44 19.53 -9.39
C THR A 685 -16.58 19.57 -8.37
N GLY A 686 -16.79 18.43 -7.68
CA GLY A 686 -17.88 18.28 -6.72
C GLY A 686 -19.23 17.92 -7.35
N ALA A 687 -19.24 17.49 -8.60
CA ALA A 687 -20.44 17.03 -9.29
C ALA A 687 -20.93 15.70 -8.71
N LEU A 688 -22.23 15.63 -8.40
CA LEU A 688 -22.84 14.41 -7.81
C LEU A 688 -22.82 13.24 -8.80
N GLU A 689 -22.95 13.52 -10.06
CA GLU A 689 -22.93 12.55 -11.16
C GLU A 689 -21.55 11.84 -11.24
N ARG A 690 -20.51 12.50 -10.80
CA ARG A 690 -19.14 11.99 -10.75
C ARG A 690 -18.74 11.63 -9.32
N SER A 691 -19.51 10.74 -8.69
CA SER A 691 -19.25 10.34 -7.31
C SER A 691 -19.59 8.87 -7.07
N LEU A 692 -18.89 8.28 -6.12
CA LEU A 692 -19.17 6.94 -5.58
C LEU A 692 -20.22 7.03 -4.47
N ASP A 693 -21.19 6.12 -4.49
CA ASP A 693 -22.22 6.03 -3.47
C ASP A 693 -21.62 5.67 -2.09
N PRO A 694 -22.23 6.18 -1.00
CA PRO A 694 -21.89 5.72 0.34
C PRO A 694 -22.11 4.21 0.49
N TYR A 695 -21.25 3.55 1.25
CA TYR A 695 -21.39 2.12 1.50
C TYR A 695 -21.24 1.75 2.98
N ARG A 696 -21.82 0.61 3.31
CA ARG A 696 -21.69 -0.04 4.63
C ARG A 696 -21.45 -1.51 4.42
N THR A 697 -20.51 -2.06 5.20
CA THR A 697 -20.24 -3.50 5.24
C THR A 697 -20.21 -4.00 6.67
N VAL A 698 -20.55 -5.27 6.85
CA VAL A 698 -20.45 -5.95 8.13
C VAL A 698 -19.55 -7.15 7.97
N ASP A 699 -18.52 -7.23 8.78
CA ASP A 699 -17.62 -8.37 8.85
C ASP A 699 -17.83 -9.13 10.16
N ALA A 700 -17.69 -10.46 10.13
CA ALA A 700 -17.70 -11.30 11.34
C ALA A 700 -16.51 -12.23 11.35
N THR A 701 -15.93 -12.42 12.52
CA THR A 701 -14.81 -13.35 12.75
C THR A 701 -15.13 -14.24 13.93
N LEU A 702 -14.98 -15.55 13.75
CA LEU A 702 -15.02 -16.55 14.82
C LEU A 702 -13.63 -17.18 14.94
N ARG A 703 -13.07 -17.25 16.16
CA ARG A 703 -11.77 -17.88 16.43
C ARG A 703 -11.91 -18.86 17.59
N TRP A 704 -11.25 -19.98 17.46
CA TRP A 704 -11.17 -20.99 18.49
C TRP A 704 -9.72 -21.44 18.69
N ASN A 705 -9.19 -21.16 19.87
CA ASN A 705 -7.84 -21.49 20.29
C ASN A 705 -7.87 -22.68 21.24
N ARG A 706 -7.16 -23.76 20.91
CA ARG A 706 -7.02 -24.93 21.77
C ARG A 706 -5.59 -25.46 21.73
N GLY A 707 -4.82 -25.14 22.77
CA GLY A 707 -3.41 -25.50 22.82
C GLY A 707 -2.63 -24.89 21.63
N PRO A 708 -1.92 -25.71 20.83
CA PRO A 708 -1.10 -25.22 19.72
C PRO A 708 -1.93 -24.85 18.45
N VAL A 709 -3.24 -25.09 18.48
CA VAL A 709 -4.12 -24.98 17.31
C VAL A 709 -5.03 -23.76 17.45
N GLU A 710 -5.07 -22.93 16.42
CA GLU A 710 -6.07 -21.88 16.25
C GLU A 710 -6.86 -22.15 14.97
N TRP A 711 -8.19 -22.22 15.11
CA TRP A 711 -9.14 -22.18 14.00
C TRP A 711 -9.74 -20.80 13.88
N ARG A 712 -9.97 -20.38 12.65
CA ARG A 712 -10.55 -19.09 12.33
C ARG A 712 -11.54 -19.21 11.19
N LEU A 713 -12.69 -18.57 11.32
CA LEU A 713 -13.66 -18.39 10.25
C LEU A 713 -13.97 -16.89 10.14
N ASP A 714 -13.76 -16.32 8.97
CA ASP A 714 -14.10 -14.95 8.66
C ASP A 714 -15.19 -14.91 7.59
N ALA A 715 -16.21 -14.10 7.84
CA ALA A 715 -17.23 -13.73 6.87
C ALA A 715 -17.12 -12.23 6.64
N ILE A 716 -16.72 -11.85 5.43
CA ILE A 716 -16.45 -10.48 5.04
C ILE A 716 -17.64 -10.00 4.22
N ASN A 717 -18.11 -8.78 4.47
CA ASN A 717 -19.29 -8.18 3.82
C ASN A 717 -20.52 -9.08 3.90
N LEU A 718 -20.97 -9.40 5.11
CA LEU A 718 -22.17 -10.22 5.38
C LEU A 718 -23.46 -9.66 4.75
N LEU A 719 -23.47 -8.36 4.42
CA LEU A 719 -24.63 -7.73 3.74
C LEU A 719 -24.75 -8.18 2.28
N GLY A 720 -23.72 -8.80 1.73
CA GLY A 720 -23.74 -9.50 0.44
C GLY A 720 -23.80 -8.60 -0.81
N ARG A 721 -23.72 -7.28 -0.66
CA ARG A 721 -23.81 -6.35 -1.78
C ARG A 721 -22.42 -5.91 -2.23
N PRO A 722 -22.07 -6.03 -3.51
CA PRO A 722 -20.87 -5.37 -4.05
C PRO A 722 -20.93 -3.85 -3.81
N TYR A 723 -19.79 -3.24 -3.58
CA TYR A 723 -19.66 -1.80 -3.36
C TYR A 723 -18.36 -1.31 -3.99
N ALA A 724 -18.26 -0.03 -4.33
CA ALA A 724 -17.09 0.54 -4.97
C ALA A 724 -16.40 1.55 -4.04
N PRO A 725 -15.24 1.22 -3.43
CA PRO A 725 -14.47 2.14 -2.61
C PRO A 725 -13.52 3.03 -3.41
N ASN A 726 -13.34 2.78 -4.69
CA ASN A 726 -12.45 3.48 -5.59
C ASN A 726 -13.05 3.57 -6.99
N GLY A 727 -12.62 4.56 -7.77
CA GLY A 727 -13.05 4.80 -9.12
C GLY A 727 -12.34 6.00 -9.73
N TYR A 728 -12.64 6.28 -10.97
CA TYR A 728 -12.19 7.47 -11.71
C TYR A 728 -13.24 7.91 -12.71
N THR A 729 -13.07 9.11 -13.24
CA THR A 729 -13.94 9.69 -14.27
C THR A 729 -13.09 10.44 -15.29
N TRP A 730 -13.52 10.44 -16.51
CA TRP A 730 -13.02 11.36 -17.54
C TRP A 730 -14.20 11.91 -18.32
N GLY A 731 -14.04 13.12 -18.84
CA GLY A 731 -15.09 13.80 -19.58
C GLY A 731 -14.56 14.53 -20.78
N TYR A 732 -15.43 14.80 -21.73
CA TYR A 732 -15.16 15.58 -22.93
C TYR A 732 -16.40 16.37 -23.32
N LEU A 733 -16.21 17.28 -24.25
CA LEU A 733 -17.30 18.01 -24.89
C LEU A 733 -17.42 17.58 -26.37
N TYR A 734 -18.63 17.59 -26.86
CA TYR A 734 -18.94 17.50 -28.29
C TYR A 734 -20.05 18.49 -28.59
N ASP A 735 -19.78 19.49 -29.43
CA ASP A 735 -20.71 20.61 -29.70
C ASP A 735 -21.19 21.30 -28.39
N GLY A 736 -20.25 21.56 -27.48
CA GLY A 736 -20.55 22.15 -26.17
C GLY A 736 -21.30 21.23 -25.19
N VAL A 737 -21.71 20.02 -25.62
CA VAL A 737 -22.42 19.05 -24.75
C VAL A 737 -21.42 18.18 -24.02
N ARG A 738 -21.49 18.19 -22.70
CA ARG A 738 -20.62 17.38 -21.81
C ARG A 738 -21.05 15.92 -21.82
N THR A 739 -20.07 15.03 -21.91
CA THR A 739 -20.19 13.60 -21.65
C THR A 739 -19.18 13.21 -20.60
N ASP A 740 -19.64 12.48 -19.58
CA ASP A 740 -18.80 11.93 -18.51
C ASP A 740 -18.84 10.40 -18.57
N GLU A 741 -17.67 9.77 -18.44
CA GLU A 741 -17.51 8.32 -18.33
C GLU A 741 -16.94 7.97 -16.97
N ASN A 742 -17.78 7.36 -16.13
CA ASN A 742 -17.40 6.93 -14.79
C ASN A 742 -17.04 5.45 -14.78
N PHE A 743 -15.96 5.13 -14.10
CA PHE A 743 -15.48 3.77 -13.87
C PHE A 743 -15.31 3.50 -12.39
N VAL A 744 -15.62 2.30 -11.96
CA VAL A 744 -15.56 1.89 -10.56
C VAL A 744 -14.75 0.61 -10.38
N TYR A 745 -14.15 0.43 -9.19
CA TYR A 745 -13.46 -0.79 -8.78
C TYR A 745 -14.28 -1.47 -7.68
N PRO A 746 -15.13 -2.45 -8.04
CA PRO A 746 -16.02 -3.07 -7.07
C PRO A 746 -15.28 -4.02 -6.14
N MET A 747 -15.71 -4.02 -4.88
CA MET A 747 -15.41 -5.07 -3.91
C MET A 747 -16.52 -6.11 -3.91
N ALA A 748 -16.15 -7.35 -3.66
CA ALA A 748 -17.06 -8.48 -3.65
C ALA A 748 -18.19 -8.35 -2.62
N GLY A 749 -19.28 -9.04 -2.86
CA GLY A 749 -20.30 -9.36 -1.88
C GLY A 749 -19.73 -10.21 -0.73
N THR A 750 -20.53 -11.14 -0.19
CA THR A 750 -20.06 -11.98 0.92
C THR A 750 -18.90 -12.87 0.52
N GLN A 751 -17.81 -12.82 1.31
CA GLN A 751 -16.63 -13.68 1.17
C GLN A 751 -16.44 -14.47 2.47
N LEU A 752 -16.09 -15.74 2.34
CA LEU A 752 -15.77 -16.61 3.48
C LEU A 752 -14.29 -17.01 3.42
N MET A 753 -13.62 -16.98 4.56
CA MET A 753 -12.23 -17.43 4.72
C MET A 753 -12.12 -18.34 5.94
N LEU A 754 -11.61 -19.55 5.75
CA LEU A 754 -11.27 -20.50 6.82
C LEU A 754 -9.76 -20.49 7.03
N GLY A 755 -9.33 -20.33 8.26
CA GLY A 755 -7.92 -20.32 8.66
C GLY A 755 -7.59 -21.41 9.67
N LEU A 756 -6.41 -21.98 9.54
CA LEU A 756 -5.79 -22.89 10.51
C LEU A 756 -4.38 -22.39 10.81
N LYS A 757 -4.06 -22.26 12.09
CA LYS A 757 -2.70 -21.98 12.55
C LYS A 757 -2.27 -23.04 13.56
N LEU A 758 -1.08 -23.59 13.34
CA LEU A 758 -0.41 -24.52 14.23
C LEU A 758 0.90 -23.92 14.71
N VAL A 759 1.17 -23.97 16.02
CA VAL A 759 2.45 -23.53 16.61
C VAL A 759 3.00 -24.69 17.47
N PHE A 760 4.23 -25.11 17.21
CA PHE A 760 4.87 -26.25 17.91
C PHE A 760 6.39 -26.09 18.03
#